data_e00705e9dbc9e0d1e97ff8e0069f3c4a
#
_entry.id   e00705e9dbc9e0d1e97ff8e0069f3c4a
#
_cell.length_a   1.000
_cell.length_b   1.000
_cell.length_c   1.000
_cell.angle_alpha   90.00
_cell.angle_beta   90.00
_cell.angle_gamma   90.00
#
_symmetry.space_group_name_H-M   'P 1'
#
loop_
_entity.id
_entity.type
_entity.pdbx_description
1 polymer ?
#
loop_
_entity_poly.entity_id
_entity_poly.type
_entity_poly.pdbx_seq_one_letter_code
_entity_poly.pdbx_strand_id
1 'polypeptide(L)'
;MNLVNMGNKILFLCVSLLAYVNSYAKVVLPAYFTDNMVLQQNTEVTFHGKAVLGKILKVTTGWNNEVYVTQVNKDGYWSLSVPTPAAGGPYTLTFTDGKKLQLKNVMVGEVWFCSGQSNMEMPVAGWGKVMNYEQEITEANYPSIRLFQVKKNTSVIPLSDMESTMGGWQECSSATIPEFSSLAYFYARSLWKELNVPVGVIDCTWGGTPAEAWTSYETLKQVLGFREELAKMEQLDFDPIRMEKAYNQERSEWQSLFSKEDKGMEEDKPCWIAPDLSEGQWWDMCLPDYWEKNGLKNFDGVVWFRRSFEIPAEWIGKPLKLNLGMIDDEDITYFNGVEIARGAGYMTPRTYTIPAKLVKAGKAVLAVRVSDFGGEGGIHGKAEDLYVEADGKRISLAGDWKYRIGLSLTGFPPAPVSPVQSSSYPTVLFNAMVKPWTAFPIKGVIWYQGEANVGRSEQYGDLFPALITDWRRQWRSDFPFYFVQLANFMESKKIQPDSEWAALREAQTKALKLDQGMAVTIDIGLADDIHPKNKQEVGRRLALVALAGSYGKNVSSSAPVFQNYIIKGNKMELDFGQKQDGFQIKGTTLKGFTIAGPDRVFYPAEAMVHDGKIILSSTEVPAPLAARYGWADNPDCNLYGENGLPVAPFRTDCW
;
A
#
# COMPACT_ATOMS: atom_id res chain seq x y z
N MET A 1 11.60 -12.72 74.40
CA MET A 1 11.76 -11.55 73.45
C MET A 1 11.71 -12.11 72.02
N ASN A 2 10.57 -12.22 71.34
CA ASN A 2 10.48 -12.43 69.88
C ASN A 2 9.04 -12.75 69.35
N LEU A 3 8.01 -12.41 70.10
CA LEU A 3 6.63 -12.60 69.65
C LEU A 3 5.91 -11.27 69.23
N VAL A 4 6.50 -10.13 69.56
CA VAL A 4 5.93 -8.82 69.23
C VAL A 4 6.31 -8.34 67.82
N ASN A 5 7.41 -8.90 67.24
CA ASN A 5 7.90 -8.49 65.92
C ASN A 5 7.28 -9.21 64.72
N MET A 6 6.56 -10.33 64.93
CA MET A 6 5.87 -11.06 63.88
C MET A 6 4.48 -10.48 63.57
N GLY A 7 3.78 -9.96 64.58
CA GLY A 7 2.47 -9.32 64.39
C GLY A 7 2.49 -8.05 63.54
N ASN A 8 3.53 -7.22 63.72
CA ASN A 8 3.67 -5.98 62.95
C ASN A 8 4.08 -6.18 61.49
N LYS A 9 4.79 -7.26 61.18
CA LYS A 9 5.13 -7.57 59.76
C LYS A 9 3.94 -8.15 58.99
N ILE A 10 3.08 -8.91 59.64
CA ILE A 10 1.85 -9.46 59.01
C ILE A 10 0.81 -8.34 58.85
N LEU A 11 0.69 -7.42 59.81
CA LEU A 11 -0.19 -6.28 59.68
C LEU A 11 0.25 -5.27 58.59
N PHE A 12 1.57 -5.08 58.41
CA PHE A 12 2.09 -4.25 57.29
C PHE A 12 1.96 -4.94 55.94
N LEU A 13 2.02 -6.27 55.87
CA LEU A 13 1.80 -7.01 54.62
C LEU A 13 0.31 -7.03 54.23
N CYS A 14 -0.61 -7.13 55.19
CA CYS A 14 -2.05 -7.05 54.95
C CYS A 14 -2.50 -5.62 54.58
N VAL A 15 -1.88 -4.58 55.17
CA VAL A 15 -2.16 -3.18 54.81
C VAL A 15 -1.58 -2.82 53.44
N SER A 16 -0.41 -3.35 53.05
CA SER A 16 0.14 -3.17 51.70
C SER A 16 -0.62 -3.97 50.62
N LEU A 17 -1.20 -5.15 50.94
CA LEU A 17 -2.10 -5.88 50.01
C LEU A 17 -3.46 -5.16 49.85
N LEU A 18 -3.98 -4.52 50.92
CA LEU A 18 -5.22 -3.74 50.84
C LEU A 18 -5.02 -2.37 50.13
N ALA A 19 -3.79 -1.83 50.11
CA ALA A 19 -3.47 -0.61 49.38
C ALA A 19 -3.35 -0.82 47.87
N TYR A 20 -3.13 -2.05 47.38
CA TYR A 20 -3.07 -2.39 45.96
C TYR A 20 -4.45 -2.62 45.32
N VAL A 21 -5.53 -2.66 46.09
CA VAL A 21 -6.90 -2.90 45.57
C VAL A 21 -7.64 -1.61 45.25
N ASN A 22 -7.05 -0.43 45.46
CA ASN A 22 -7.63 0.85 45.09
C ASN A 22 -7.06 1.46 43.80
N SER A 23 -6.63 0.65 42.84
CA SER A 23 -6.58 1.08 41.44
C SER A 23 -8.03 1.20 40.95
N TYR A 24 -8.61 2.37 41.08
CA TYR A 24 -9.94 2.66 40.58
C TYR A 24 -9.97 2.46 39.07
N ALA A 25 -10.47 1.31 38.62
CA ALA A 25 -10.73 1.09 37.21
C ALA A 25 -11.71 2.16 36.76
N LYS A 26 -11.24 3.09 35.95
CA LYS A 26 -12.03 4.07 35.21
C LYS A 26 -12.66 3.35 34.03
N VAL A 27 -13.80 3.79 33.56
CA VAL A 27 -14.33 3.34 32.28
C VAL A 27 -13.26 3.54 31.20
N VAL A 28 -12.87 2.46 30.54
CA VAL A 28 -11.89 2.43 29.45
C VAL A 28 -12.63 2.02 28.18
N LEU A 29 -12.53 2.84 27.17
CA LEU A 29 -13.12 2.63 25.85
C LEU A 29 -12.03 2.25 24.85
N PRO A 30 -12.35 1.50 23.77
CA PRO A 30 -11.47 1.35 22.61
C PRO A 30 -11.01 2.69 22.04
N ALA A 31 -9.86 2.71 21.39
CA ALA A 31 -9.19 3.91 20.91
C ALA A 31 -10.00 4.74 19.90
N TYR A 32 -11.00 4.16 19.26
CA TYR A 32 -11.88 4.87 18.31
C TYR A 32 -13.05 5.61 18.96
N PHE A 33 -13.37 5.36 20.24
CA PHE A 33 -14.35 6.14 20.96
C PHE A 33 -13.70 7.31 21.70
N THR A 34 -13.55 8.42 21.00
CA THR A 34 -12.92 9.64 21.52
C THR A 34 -13.80 10.87 21.29
N ASP A 35 -13.37 11.99 21.86
CA ASP A 35 -13.90 13.29 21.47
C ASP A 35 -13.81 13.47 19.95
N ASN A 36 -14.63 14.33 19.38
CA ASN A 36 -14.68 14.67 17.95
C ASN A 36 -15.13 13.53 17.01
N MET A 37 -15.45 12.33 17.49
CA MET A 37 -15.86 11.21 16.64
C MET A 37 -17.14 11.48 15.86
N VAL A 38 -17.30 10.76 14.73
CA VAL A 38 -18.58 10.63 14.04
C VAL A 38 -19.10 9.22 14.26
N LEU A 39 -20.36 9.10 14.66
CA LEU A 39 -21.10 7.84 14.69
C LEU A 39 -21.97 7.71 13.45
N GLN A 40 -22.07 6.51 12.87
CA GLN A 40 -22.94 6.27 11.73
C GLN A 40 -24.40 6.57 12.11
N GLN A 41 -25.10 7.35 11.28
CA GLN A 41 -26.50 7.70 11.49
C GLN A 41 -27.46 6.53 11.23
N ASN A 42 -28.67 6.59 11.84
CA ASN A 42 -29.78 5.67 11.61
C ASN A 42 -29.40 4.18 11.75
N THR A 43 -28.61 3.86 12.78
CA THR A 43 -28.13 2.51 13.07
C THR A 43 -27.98 2.28 14.57
N GLU A 44 -27.57 1.10 14.97
CA GLU A 44 -27.17 0.81 16.34
C GLU A 44 -25.65 0.82 16.48
N VAL A 45 -25.13 1.59 17.42
CA VAL A 45 -23.71 1.60 17.80
C VAL A 45 -23.53 0.79 19.07
N THR A 46 -22.67 -0.22 19.04
CA THR A 46 -22.34 -1.01 20.23
C THR A 46 -21.13 -0.41 20.93
N PHE A 47 -21.38 0.37 21.98
CA PHE A 47 -20.34 0.79 22.90
C PHE A 47 -19.87 -0.39 23.75
N HIS A 48 -18.57 -0.51 23.95
CA HIS A 48 -17.98 -1.58 24.75
C HIS A 48 -16.65 -1.13 25.36
N GLY A 49 -16.17 -1.92 26.31
CA GLY A 49 -14.90 -1.60 26.97
C GLY A 49 -14.74 -2.28 28.30
N LYS A 50 -13.91 -1.70 29.17
CA LYS A 50 -13.68 -2.16 30.53
C LYS A 50 -14.16 -1.16 31.55
N ALA A 51 -14.62 -1.66 32.72
CA ALA A 51 -15.05 -0.85 33.85
C ALA A 51 -14.93 -1.65 35.14
N VAL A 52 -15.36 -1.09 36.27
CA VAL A 52 -15.30 -1.76 37.57
C VAL A 52 -16.20 -3.00 37.59
N LEU A 53 -15.65 -4.15 37.97
CA LEU A 53 -16.31 -5.45 38.04
C LEU A 53 -17.67 -5.38 38.77
N GLY A 54 -18.70 -5.97 38.17
CA GLY A 54 -20.03 -6.09 38.79
C GLY A 54 -20.80 -4.79 38.94
N LYS A 55 -20.23 -3.64 38.55
CA LYS A 55 -20.93 -2.36 38.57
C LYS A 55 -21.93 -2.27 37.43
N ILE A 56 -22.94 -1.44 37.66
CA ILE A 56 -23.86 -0.99 36.63
C ILE A 56 -23.21 0.19 35.91
N LEU A 57 -23.04 0.04 34.60
CA LEU A 57 -22.63 1.13 33.72
C LEU A 57 -23.85 1.80 33.09
N LYS A 58 -23.86 3.11 33.10
CA LYS A 58 -24.89 3.95 32.45
C LYS A 58 -24.24 4.74 31.31
N VAL A 59 -24.90 4.77 30.15
CA VAL A 59 -24.56 5.63 29.02
C VAL A 59 -25.70 6.61 28.79
N THR A 60 -25.42 7.90 28.87
CA THR A 60 -26.38 8.95 28.58
C THR A 60 -26.04 9.59 27.26
N THR A 61 -26.98 9.63 26.34
CA THR A 61 -26.83 10.21 24.99
C THR A 61 -27.27 11.66 24.97
N GLY A 62 -26.49 12.51 24.30
CA GLY A 62 -26.78 13.95 24.20
C GLY A 62 -27.84 14.33 23.17
N TRP A 63 -28.28 13.41 22.33
CA TRP A 63 -29.27 13.69 21.28
C TRP A 63 -30.75 13.55 21.77
N ASN A 64 -30.98 12.73 22.79
CA ASN A 64 -32.32 12.54 23.34
C ASN A 64 -32.34 12.52 24.88
N ASN A 65 -31.18 12.61 25.54
CA ASN A 65 -30.98 12.51 26.99
C ASN A 65 -31.44 11.19 27.61
N GLU A 66 -31.56 10.13 26.79
CA GLU A 66 -31.90 8.80 27.31
C GLU A 66 -30.69 8.16 28.02
N VAL A 67 -31.03 7.32 29.00
CA VAL A 67 -30.05 6.59 29.80
C VAL A 67 -30.15 5.10 29.50
N TYR A 68 -29.15 4.57 28.89
CA TYR A 68 -28.99 3.15 28.59
C TYR A 68 -28.14 2.50 29.68
N VAL A 69 -28.46 1.24 30.05
CA VAL A 69 -27.85 0.58 31.19
C VAL A 69 -27.36 -0.82 30.82
N THR A 70 -26.17 -1.17 31.28
CA THR A 70 -25.63 -2.51 31.19
C THR A 70 -24.88 -2.89 32.47
N GLN A 71 -24.62 -4.18 32.68
CA GLN A 71 -23.80 -4.67 33.80
C GLN A 71 -22.40 -5.06 33.33
N VAL A 72 -21.40 -4.62 34.06
CA VAL A 72 -20.02 -5.04 33.84
C VAL A 72 -19.88 -6.50 34.31
N ASN A 73 -19.39 -7.38 33.43
CA ASN A 73 -19.25 -8.81 33.72
C ASN A 73 -18.12 -9.09 34.72
N LYS A 74 -17.97 -10.37 35.11
CA LYS A 74 -16.93 -10.84 36.05
C LYS A 74 -15.49 -10.62 35.60
N ASP A 75 -15.25 -10.41 34.30
CA ASP A 75 -13.94 -10.19 33.70
C ASP A 75 -13.67 -8.69 33.46
N GLY A 76 -14.58 -7.81 33.90
CA GLY A 76 -14.46 -6.36 33.78
C GLY A 76 -14.88 -5.78 32.43
N TYR A 77 -15.47 -6.60 31.55
CA TYR A 77 -15.96 -6.15 30.24
C TYR A 77 -17.45 -5.81 30.29
N TRP A 78 -17.83 -4.88 29.41
CA TRP A 78 -19.21 -4.51 29.19
C TRP A 78 -19.45 -4.22 27.71
N SER A 79 -20.71 -4.32 27.29
CA SER A 79 -21.18 -3.98 25.95
C SER A 79 -22.60 -3.47 26.04
N LEU A 80 -22.94 -2.48 25.20
CA LEU A 80 -24.25 -1.84 25.19
C LEU A 80 -24.55 -1.26 23.82
N SER A 81 -25.63 -1.69 23.18
CA SER A 81 -26.10 -1.12 21.91
C SER A 81 -27.00 0.10 22.16
N VAL A 82 -26.74 1.15 21.37
CA VAL A 82 -27.46 2.44 21.48
C VAL A 82 -27.83 2.87 20.06
N PRO A 83 -29.11 3.18 19.79
CA PRO A 83 -29.54 3.68 18.49
C PRO A 83 -29.05 5.11 18.26
N THR A 84 -28.56 5.37 17.05
CA THR A 84 -28.15 6.70 16.59
C THR A 84 -29.30 7.37 15.82
N PRO A 85 -29.52 8.69 16.00
CA PRO A 85 -30.52 9.44 15.25
C PRO A 85 -30.05 9.70 13.80
N ALA A 86 -30.85 10.45 13.06
CA ALA A 86 -30.42 11.11 11.83
C ALA A 86 -29.24 12.07 12.10
N ALA A 87 -28.52 12.42 11.03
CA ALA A 87 -27.32 13.28 11.08
C ALA A 87 -27.55 14.57 11.89
N GLY A 88 -26.57 14.90 12.71
CA GLY A 88 -26.61 16.08 13.57
C GLY A 88 -25.44 16.15 14.55
N GLY A 89 -25.55 17.03 15.51
CA GLY A 89 -24.55 17.30 16.54
C GLY A 89 -24.10 18.76 16.55
N PRO A 90 -23.11 19.12 17.39
CA PRO A 90 -22.33 18.23 18.25
C PRO A 90 -23.08 17.77 19.52
N TYR A 91 -22.85 16.53 19.90
CA TYR A 91 -23.43 15.91 21.10
C TYR A 91 -22.38 15.60 22.15
N THR A 92 -22.83 15.31 23.37
CA THR A 92 -21.99 14.77 24.45
C THR A 92 -22.51 13.40 24.85
N LEU A 93 -21.62 12.40 24.91
CA LEU A 93 -21.91 11.09 25.50
C LEU A 93 -21.32 11.02 26.89
N THR A 94 -22.08 10.51 27.84
CA THR A 94 -21.63 10.37 29.23
C THR A 94 -21.69 8.92 29.65
N PHE A 95 -20.55 8.38 30.06
CA PHE A 95 -20.41 7.04 30.62
C PHE A 95 -20.17 7.14 32.13
N THR A 96 -20.84 6.32 32.93
CA THR A 96 -20.64 6.32 34.38
C THR A 96 -20.86 4.93 34.99
N ASP A 97 -19.88 4.48 35.80
CA ASP A 97 -19.93 3.33 36.69
C ASP A 97 -19.84 3.76 38.16
N GLY A 98 -20.08 5.06 38.42
CA GLY A 98 -19.83 5.78 39.66
C GLY A 98 -18.85 6.95 39.46
N LYS A 99 -17.98 6.86 38.46
CA LYS A 99 -17.15 7.97 37.95
C LYS A 99 -17.60 8.35 36.55
N LYS A 100 -17.58 9.64 36.25
CA LYS A 100 -18.04 10.18 34.97
C LYS A 100 -16.90 10.24 33.97
N LEU A 101 -17.08 9.65 32.77
CA LEU A 101 -16.32 9.86 31.56
C LEU A 101 -17.24 10.55 30.54
N GLN A 102 -16.77 11.60 29.88
CA GLN A 102 -17.51 12.28 28.83
C GLN A 102 -16.72 12.27 27.53
N LEU A 103 -17.40 11.96 26.44
CA LEU A 103 -16.94 12.22 25.09
C LEU A 103 -17.71 13.41 24.55
N LYS A 104 -16.97 14.41 24.08
CA LYS A 104 -17.52 15.71 23.65
C LYS A 104 -17.39 15.88 22.15
N ASN A 105 -18.19 16.82 21.61
CA ASN A 105 -18.15 17.18 20.21
C ASN A 105 -18.38 15.97 19.28
N VAL A 106 -19.24 15.04 19.71
CA VAL A 106 -19.62 13.86 18.96
C VAL A 106 -20.63 14.23 17.88
N MET A 107 -20.34 13.89 16.65
CA MET A 107 -21.26 14.07 15.52
C MET A 107 -21.96 12.74 15.21
N VAL A 108 -23.12 12.83 14.59
CA VAL A 108 -23.81 11.71 13.95
C VAL A 108 -23.90 12.03 12.46
N GLY A 109 -23.48 11.11 11.60
CA GLY A 109 -23.38 11.35 10.15
C GLY A 109 -23.00 10.09 9.38
N GLU A 110 -22.23 10.25 8.33
CA GLU A 110 -21.77 9.16 7.48
C GLU A 110 -20.32 8.77 7.80
N VAL A 111 -20.07 7.50 8.08
CA VAL A 111 -18.72 7.00 8.40
C VAL A 111 -18.21 6.10 7.30
N TRP A 112 -17.05 6.45 6.73
CA TRP A 112 -16.43 5.70 5.65
C TRP A 112 -15.06 5.16 6.06
N PHE A 113 -14.84 3.87 5.80
CA PHE A 113 -13.56 3.21 6.03
C PHE A 113 -12.72 3.27 4.75
N CYS A 114 -11.59 3.96 4.82
CA CYS A 114 -10.71 4.22 3.69
C CYS A 114 -9.46 3.34 3.84
N SER A 115 -9.28 2.38 2.94
CA SER A 115 -8.18 1.41 3.09
C SER A 115 -7.54 1.04 1.76
N GLY A 116 -6.35 0.44 1.84
CA GLY A 116 -5.53 0.07 0.69
C GLY A 116 -4.06 0.35 0.92
N GLN A 117 -3.32 0.55 -0.19
CA GLN A 117 -1.88 0.79 -0.15
C GLN A 117 -1.52 2.26 -0.41
N SER A 118 -0.30 2.53 -0.86
CA SER A 118 0.28 3.88 -0.98
C SER A 118 -0.60 4.90 -1.71
N ASN A 119 -1.34 4.51 -2.74
CA ASN A 119 -2.23 5.43 -3.47
C ASN A 119 -3.48 5.83 -2.68
N MET A 120 -3.92 5.04 -1.69
CA MET A 120 -4.90 5.47 -0.69
C MET A 120 -4.23 6.24 0.45
N GLU A 121 -3.06 5.79 0.91
CA GLU A 121 -2.31 6.40 2.00
C GLU A 121 -1.81 7.81 1.67
N MET A 122 -1.44 8.08 0.43
CA MET A 122 -0.75 9.29 -0.03
C MET A 122 -1.28 10.56 0.65
N PRO A 123 -0.45 11.25 1.48
CA PRO A 123 -0.89 12.42 2.22
C PRO A 123 -1.10 13.63 1.30
N VAL A 124 -1.82 14.64 1.81
CA VAL A 124 -2.02 15.91 1.08
C VAL A 124 -0.67 16.60 0.83
N ALA A 125 0.18 16.66 1.84
CA ALA A 125 1.57 17.14 1.76
C ALA A 125 2.55 15.97 1.95
N GLY A 126 3.49 16.08 2.89
CA GLY A 126 4.46 15.03 3.20
C GLY A 126 5.21 14.54 1.96
N TRP A 127 5.32 13.23 1.82
CA TRP A 127 5.94 12.62 0.64
C TRP A 127 5.04 12.70 -0.61
N GLY A 128 3.72 12.85 -0.44
CA GLY A 128 2.74 12.82 -1.53
C GLY A 128 2.75 14.09 -2.37
N LYS A 129 2.49 15.23 -1.75
CA LYS A 129 2.34 16.55 -2.39
C LYS A 129 1.37 16.51 -3.58
N VAL A 130 0.07 16.39 -3.28
CA VAL A 130 -0.97 16.42 -4.31
C VAL A 130 -0.95 17.72 -5.10
N MET A 131 -1.63 17.77 -6.24
CA MET A 131 -1.76 19.00 -7.01
C MET A 131 -2.30 20.13 -6.11
N ASN A 132 -1.66 21.31 -6.17
CA ASN A 132 -2.05 22.50 -5.40
C ASN A 132 -2.14 22.27 -3.87
N TYR A 133 -1.30 21.39 -3.31
CA TYR A 133 -1.38 20.97 -1.90
C TYR A 133 -1.32 22.15 -0.90
N GLU A 134 -0.56 23.21 -1.18
CA GLU A 134 -0.48 24.39 -0.32
C GLU A 134 -1.82 25.14 -0.23
N GLN A 135 -2.50 25.30 -1.36
CA GLN A 135 -3.83 25.88 -1.42
C GLN A 135 -4.85 24.99 -0.71
N GLU A 136 -4.81 23.66 -0.95
CA GLU A 136 -5.71 22.70 -0.32
C GLU A 136 -5.58 22.73 1.21
N ILE A 137 -4.37 22.85 1.74
CA ILE A 137 -4.12 22.99 3.18
C ILE A 137 -4.66 24.32 3.70
N THR A 138 -4.37 25.43 3.01
CA THR A 138 -4.79 26.76 3.45
C THR A 138 -6.31 26.90 3.50
N GLU A 139 -7.02 26.30 2.55
CA GLU A 139 -8.48 26.33 2.45
C GLU A 139 -9.20 25.29 3.32
N ALA A 140 -8.46 24.37 3.95
CA ALA A 140 -9.05 23.32 4.76
C ALA A 140 -9.63 23.86 6.07
N ASN A 141 -10.95 24.05 6.06
CA ASN A 141 -11.75 24.41 7.23
C ASN A 141 -13.12 23.74 7.13
N TYR A 142 -13.19 22.47 7.46
CA TYR A 142 -14.40 21.66 7.37
C TYR A 142 -14.68 20.93 8.69
N PRO A 143 -15.10 21.64 9.76
CA PRO A 143 -15.24 21.04 11.10
C PRO A 143 -16.29 19.94 11.17
N SER A 144 -17.18 19.82 10.20
CA SER A 144 -18.14 18.69 10.08
C SER A 144 -17.51 17.45 9.41
N ILE A 145 -16.30 17.54 8.86
CA ILE A 145 -15.52 16.39 8.43
C ILE A 145 -14.59 16.01 9.58
N ARG A 146 -14.55 14.73 9.92
CA ARG A 146 -13.71 14.20 11.00
C ARG A 146 -12.77 13.12 10.48
N LEU A 147 -11.56 13.19 10.94
CA LEU A 147 -10.42 12.42 10.48
C LEU A 147 -9.94 11.49 11.59
N PHE A 148 -9.77 10.22 11.28
CA PHE A 148 -9.12 9.25 12.16
C PHE A 148 -8.06 8.50 11.36
N GLN A 149 -6.81 8.52 11.80
CA GLN A 149 -5.73 7.77 11.15
C GLN A 149 -5.26 6.64 12.06
N VAL A 150 -5.35 5.41 11.54
CA VAL A 150 -4.92 4.20 12.23
C VAL A 150 -3.39 4.14 12.23
N LYS A 151 -2.80 3.89 13.39
CA LYS A 151 -1.35 3.64 13.49
C LYS A 151 -1.01 2.30 12.87
N LYS A 152 -0.03 2.28 11.99
CA LYS A 152 0.47 1.07 11.33
C LYS A 152 0.93 0.05 12.35
N ASN A 153 0.43 -1.18 12.24
CA ASN A 153 0.76 -2.28 13.10
C ASN A 153 0.52 -3.62 12.39
N THR A 154 1.26 -4.64 12.76
CA THR A 154 1.10 -6.01 12.29
C THR A 154 0.77 -6.94 13.44
N SER A 155 0.00 -8.00 13.18
CA SER A 155 -0.25 -9.05 14.16
C SER A 155 -0.60 -10.36 13.47
N VAL A 156 -0.02 -11.45 13.92
CA VAL A 156 -0.37 -12.80 13.46
C VAL A 156 -1.68 -13.30 14.06
N ILE A 157 -2.19 -12.64 15.11
CA ILE A 157 -3.48 -12.92 15.74
C ILE A 157 -4.39 -11.68 15.69
N PRO A 158 -5.72 -11.85 15.63
CA PRO A 158 -6.66 -10.73 15.67
C PRO A 158 -6.56 -9.90 16.95
N LEU A 159 -6.38 -8.60 16.83
CA LEU A 159 -6.37 -7.67 17.95
C LEU A 159 -7.79 -7.16 18.24
N SER A 160 -8.03 -6.79 19.50
CA SER A 160 -9.32 -6.23 19.95
C SER A 160 -9.36 -4.71 19.96
N ASP A 161 -8.22 -4.04 19.81
CA ASP A 161 -8.07 -2.59 19.80
C ASP A 161 -6.87 -2.17 18.95
N MET A 162 -6.78 -0.88 18.60
CA MET A 162 -5.68 -0.32 17.81
C MET A 162 -5.26 1.03 18.40
N GLU A 163 -4.24 1.63 17.82
CA GLU A 163 -3.81 2.99 18.15
C GLU A 163 -4.08 3.96 16.99
N SER A 164 -4.25 5.24 17.32
CA SER A 164 -4.32 6.32 16.33
C SER A 164 -3.02 7.13 16.35
N THR A 165 -2.53 7.52 15.16
CA THR A 165 -1.41 8.46 15.04
C THR A 165 -1.81 9.88 15.44
N MET A 166 -3.11 10.21 15.39
CA MET A 166 -3.68 11.53 15.69
C MET A 166 -4.19 11.65 17.13
N GLY A 167 -4.06 10.60 17.95
CA GLY A 167 -4.59 10.56 19.32
C GLY A 167 -6.11 10.43 19.40
N GLY A 168 -6.77 9.98 18.32
CA GLY A 168 -8.22 9.85 18.17
C GLY A 168 -8.75 10.67 17.00
N TRP A 169 -10.07 10.89 16.99
CA TRP A 169 -10.73 11.68 15.95
C TRP A 169 -10.38 13.17 16.03
N GLN A 170 -10.12 13.79 14.88
CA GLN A 170 -9.78 15.20 14.75
C GLN A 170 -10.75 15.91 13.79
N GLU A 171 -10.96 17.22 14.01
CA GLU A 171 -11.64 18.06 13.04
C GLU A 171 -10.75 18.29 11.80
N CYS A 172 -11.35 18.32 10.62
CA CYS A 172 -10.64 18.65 9.38
C CYS A 172 -10.28 20.13 9.37
N SER A 173 -9.00 20.41 9.37
CA SER A 173 -8.41 21.76 9.37
C SER A 173 -7.07 21.78 8.65
N SER A 174 -6.54 22.98 8.41
CA SER A 174 -5.20 23.18 7.86
C SER A 174 -4.08 22.52 8.69
N ALA A 175 -4.32 22.30 9.99
CA ALA A 175 -3.36 21.65 10.88
C ALA A 175 -3.43 20.11 10.83
N THR A 176 -4.57 19.53 10.44
CA THR A 176 -4.82 18.08 10.56
C THR A 176 -4.74 17.33 9.23
N ILE A 177 -4.90 18.00 8.08
CA ILE A 177 -4.89 17.33 6.78
C ILE A 177 -3.50 17.12 6.15
N PRO A 178 -2.41 17.85 6.47
CA PRO A 178 -1.17 17.72 5.72
C PRO A 178 -0.63 16.28 5.61
N GLU A 179 -0.68 15.52 6.69
CA GLU A 179 -0.20 14.12 6.75
C GLU A 179 -1.34 13.09 6.66
N PHE A 180 -2.57 13.53 6.45
CA PHE A 180 -3.73 12.65 6.31
C PHE A 180 -3.91 12.20 4.86
N SER A 181 -4.52 11.01 4.65
CA SER A 181 -4.89 10.50 3.33
C SER A 181 -5.61 11.56 2.49
N SER A 182 -4.97 11.99 1.41
CA SER A 182 -5.53 12.98 0.51
C SER A 182 -6.81 12.48 -0.16
N LEU A 183 -6.81 11.21 -0.58
CA LEU A 183 -7.96 10.61 -1.23
C LEU A 183 -9.17 10.54 -0.29
N ALA A 184 -8.97 10.08 0.95
CA ALA A 184 -10.03 10.06 1.97
C ALA A 184 -10.57 11.48 2.25
N TYR A 185 -9.69 12.48 2.34
CA TYR A 185 -10.08 13.88 2.51
C TYR A 185 -10.91 14.41 1.33
N PHE A 186 -10.44 14.24 0.09
CA PHE A 186 -11.18 14.74 -1.08
C PHE A 186 -12.52 14.02 -1.30
N TYR A 187 -12.56 12.73 -1.01
CA TYR A 187 -13.80 11.96 -0.99
C TYR A 187 -14.80 12.51 0.04
N ALA A 188 -14.37 12.66 1.29
CA ALA A 188 -15.20 13.19 2.37
C ALA A 188 -15.70 14.59 2.06
N ARG A 189 -14.82 15.46 1.53
CA ARG A 189 -15.18 16.83 1.15
C ARG A 189 -16.23 16.86 0.03
N SER A 190 -16.12 15.97 -0.94
CA SER A 190 -17.09 15.84 -2.02
C SER A 190 -18.45 15.37 -1.51
N LEU A 191 -18.48 14.36 -0.64
CA LEU A 191 -19.72 13.89 0.00
C LEU A 191 -20.35 14.97 0.88
N TRP A 192 -19.55 15.65 1.71
CA TRP A 192 -20.04 16.70 2.59
C TRP A 192 -20.71 17.84 1.82
N LYS A 193 -20.12 18.27 0.70
CA LYS A 193 -20.70 19.30 -0.16
C LYS A 193 -22.06 18.93 -0.74
N GLU A 194 -22.26 17.65 -1.08
CA GLU A 194 -23.48 17.17 -1.74
C GLU A 194 -24.57 16.73 -0.74
N LEU A 195 -24.18 16.24 0.42
CA LEU A 195 -25.11 15.69 1.42
C LEU A 195 -25.43 16.67 2.54
N ASN A 196 -24.52 17.61 2.82
CA ASN A 196 -24.60 18.56 3.93
C ASN A 196 -24.81 17.86 5.30
N VAL A 197 -24.16 16.73 5.52
CA VAL A 197 -24.16 15.97 6.79
C VAL A 197 -22.72 15.79 7.28
N PRO A 198 -22.50 15.57 8.59
CA PRO A 198 -21.18 15.21 9.09
C PRO A 198 -20.64 13.96 8.41
N VAL A 199 -19.33 13.97 8.08
CA VAL A 199 -18.64 12.85 7.45
C VAL A 199 -17.41 12.48 8.26
N GLY A 200 -17.36 11.24 8.75
CA GLY A 200 -16.17 10.66 9.36
C GLY A 200 -15.42 9.78 8.36
N VAL A 201 -14.11 9.96 8.24
CA VAL A 201 -13.24 9.10 7.44
C VAL A 201 -12.16 8.50 8.29
N ILE A 202 -12.02 7.17 8.16
CA ILE A 202 -11.04 6.36 8.86
C ILE A 202 -9.96 5.97 7.85
N ASP A 203 -8.77 6.53 7.98
CA ASP A 203 -7.59 6.18 7.19
C ASP A 203 -6.91 4.96 7.81
N CYS A 204 -7.09 3.80 7.17
CA CYS A 204 -6.52 2.52 7.55
C CYS A 204 -5.70 1.96 6.38
N THR A 205 -4.50 2.50 6.18
CA THR A 205 -3.70 2.30 4.98
C THR A 205 -2.25 1.94 5.28
N TRP A 206 -1.60 1.23 4.34
CA TRP A 206 -0.17 0.97 4.39
C TRP A 206 0.41 0.76 2.99
N GLY A 207 1.33 1.64 2.57
CA GLY A 207 1.99 1.57 1.26
C GLY A 207 2.72 0.27 1.01
N GLY A 208 2.74 -0.18 -0.26
CA GLY A 208 3.46 -1.38 -0.70
C GLY A 208 2.83 -2.71 -0.28
N THR A 209 1.62 -2.74 0.27
CA THR A 209 1.02 -3.95 0.85
C THR A 209 0.07 -4.67 -0.11
N PRO A 210 0.17 -6.01 -0.21
CA PRO A 210 -0.70 -6.81 -1.04
C PRO A 210 -2.05 -7.11 -0.34
N ALA A 211 -3.08 -7.44 -1.13
CA ALA A 211 -4.44 -7.64 -0.65
C ALA A 211 -4.59 -8.79 0.36
N GLU A 212 -3.77 -9.83 0.26
CA GLU A 212 -3.75 -10.95 1.22
C GLU A 212 -3.41 -10.54 2.65
N ALA A 213 -2.61 -9.50 2.84
CA ALA A 213 -2.31 -8.97 4.18
C ALA A 213 -3.54 -8.36 4.86
N TRP A 214 -4.50 -7.86 4.07
CA TRP A 214 -5.76 -7.24 4.49
C TRP A 214 -6.95 -8.21 4.57
N THR A 215 -6.72 -9.49 4.32
CA THR A 215 -7.76 -10.53 4.29
C THR A 215 -7.64 -11.42 5.52
N SER A 216 -8.79 -11.83 6.12
CA SER A 216 -8.76 -12.72 7.28
C SER A 216 -8.24 -14.12 6.95
N TYR A 217 -7.65 -14.78 7.93
CA TYR A 217 -7.18 -16.16 7.82
C TYR A 217 -8.27 -17.11 7.29
N GLU A 218 -9.50 -17.01 7.81
CA GLU A 218 -10.61 -17.88 7.44
C GLU A 218 -10.99 -17.75 5.95
N THR A 219 -10.82 -16.58 5.38
CA THR A 219 -11.10 -16.32 3.96
C THR A 219 -9.92 -16.75 3.10
N LEU A 220 -8.68 -16.40 3.47
CA LEU A 220 -7.50 -16.81 2.69
C LEU A 220 -7.34 -18.33 2.60
N LYS A 221 -7.77 -19.07 3.61
CA LYS A 221 -7.77 -20.54 3.57
C LYS A 221 -8.57 -21.13 2.39
N GLN A 222 -9.51 -20.35 1.84
CA GLN A 222 -10.35 -20.74 0.72
C GLN A 222 -9.81 -20.26 -0.63
N VAL A 223 -8.83 -19.33 -0.63
CA VAL A 223 -8.20 -18.80 -1.83
C VAL A 223 -6.97 -19.63 -2.17
N LEU A 224 -6.82 -19.99 -3.46
CA LEU A 224 -5.65 -20.74 -3.91
C LEU A 224 -4.36 -19.90 -3.78
N GLY A 225 -3.25 -20.58 -3.45
CA GLY A 225 -1.91 -19.97 -3.39
C GLY A 225 -1.44 -19.51 -2.02
N PHE A 226 -2.30 -19.57 -0.96
CA PHE A 226 -1.90 -19.17 0.41
C PHE A 226 -1.83 -20.34 1.40
N ARG A 227 -2.04 -21.58 0.94
CA ARG A 227 -2.18 -22.75 1.83
C ARG A 227 -0.91 -23.09 2.60
N GLU A 228 0.26 -22.90 2.00
CA GLU A 228 1.54 -23.24 2.64
C GLU A 228 1.85 -22.28 3.78
N GLU A 229 1.75 -20.96 3.55
CA GLU A 229 1.96 -19.94 4.57
C GLU A 229 0.97 -20.08 5.72
N LEU A 230 -0.30 -20.31 5.40
CA LEU A 230 -1.34 -20.51 6.40
C LEU A 230 -1.14 -21.81 7.20
N ALA A 231 -0.71 -22.90 6.55
CA ALA A 231 -0.38 -24.15 7.25
C ALA A 231 0.81 -24.00 8.20
N LYS A 232 1.82 -23.20 7.85
CA LYS A 232 2.93 -22.85 8.75
C LYS A 232 2.41 -22.09 9.98
N MET A 233 1.50 -21.12 9.80
CA MET A 233 0.88 -20.39 10.91
C MET A 233 0.14 -21.33 11.86
N GLU A 234 -0.66 -22.27 11.33
CA GLU A 234 -1.37 -23.29 12.13
C GLU A 234 -0.42 -24.21 12.90
N GLN A 235 0.62 -24.73 12.23
CA GLN A 235 1.62 -25.61 12.85
C GLN A 235 2.37 -24.96 14.02
N LEU A 236 2.51 -23.65 13.98
CA LEU A 236 3.17 -22.84 15.00
C LEU A 236 2.18 -22.23 16.01
N ASP A 237 0.91 -22.67 16.01
CA ASP A 237 -0.17 -22.21 16.89
C ASP A 237 -0.41 -20.71 16.85
N PHE A 238 -0.09 -20.02 15.73
CA PHE A 238 -0.10 -18.55 15.61
C PHE A 238 0.72 -17.84 16.70
N ASP A 239 1.71 -18.54 17.27
CA ASP A 239 2.60 -17.99 18.29
C ASP A 239 3.69 -17.12 17.62
N PRO A 240 3.70 -15.80 17.84
CA PRO A 240 4.64 -14.89 17.17
C PRO A 240 6.11 -15.22 17.51
N ILE A 241 6.39 -15.76 18.70
CA ILE A 241 7.76 -16.14 19.10
C ILE A 241 8.23 -17.36 18.31
N ARG A 242 7.37 -18.39 18.19
CA ARG A 242 7.68 -19.58 17.39
C ARG A 242 7.81 -19.27 15.92
N MET A 243 6.91 -18.42 15.40
CA MET A 243 6.93 -18.00 14.00
C MET A 243 8.20 -17.20 13.66
N GLU A 244 8.60 -16.25 14.50
CA GLU A 244 9.83 -15.50 14.32
C GLU A 244 11.08 -16.39 14.42
N LYS A 245 11.08 -17.38 15.30
CA LYS A 245 12.19 -18.36 15.40
C LYS A 245 12.30 -19.20 14.12
N ALA A 246 11.17 -19.71 13.61
CA ALA A 246 11.15 -20.49 12.37
C ALA A 246 11.63 -19.64 11.17
N TYR A 247 11.14 -18.41 11.07
CA TYR A 247 11.60 -17.45 10.05
C TYR A 247 13.11 -17.19 10.14
N ASN A 248 13.66 -16.96 11.32
CA ASN A 248 15.10 -16.72 11.49
C ASN A 248 15.94 -17.92 11.05
N GLN A 249 15.44 -19.15 11.26
CA GLN A 249 16.09 -20.36 10.77
C GLN A 249 16.02 -20.44 9.23
N GLU A 250 14.83 -20.30 8.62
CA GLU A 250 14.64 -20.30 7.18
C GLU A 250 15.49 -19.21 6.50
N ARG A 251 15.54 -18.02 7.10
CA ARG A 251 16.36 -16.92 6.62
C ARG A 251 17.86 -17.24 6.64
N SER A 252 18.32 -17.88 7.71
CA SER A 252 19.73 -18.31 7.83
C SER A 252 20.09 -19.35 6.78
N GLU A 253 19.20 -20.32 6.56
CA GLU A 253 19.36 -21.34 5.52
C GLU A 253 19.38 -20.73 4.12
N TRP A 254 18.46 -19.81 3.85
CA TRP A 254 18.39 -19.07 2.60
C TRP A 254 19.65 -18.23 2.36
N GLN A 255 20.12 -17.50 3.38
CA GLN A 255 21.35 -16.71 3.29
C GLN A 255 22.58 -17.57 3.04
N SER A 256 22.67 -18.76 3.64
CA SER A 256 23.75 -19.71 3.38
C SER A 256 23.71 -20.21 1.93
N LEU A 257 22.52 -20.52 1.40
CA LEU A 257 22.35 -20.92 0.02
C LEU A 257 22.71 -19.76 -0.94
N PHE A 258 22.24 -18.54 -0.65
CA PHE A 258 22.49 -17.33 -1.42
C PHE A 258 23.99 -17.02 -1.50
N SER A 259 24.72 -17.15 -0.39
CA SER A 259 26.17 -17.00 -0.34
C SER A 259 26.90 -18.08 -1.14
N LYS A 260 26.45 -19.33 -1.01
CA LYS A 260 27.07 -20.48 -1.69
C LYS A 260 26.93 -20.45 -3.21
N GLU A 261 25.80 -19.98 -3.70
CA GLU A 261 25.50 -19.90 -5.14
C GLU A 261 26.08 -18.64 -5.80
N ASP A 262 26.52 -17.65 -5.01
CA ASP A 262 27.24 -16.47 -5.51
C ASP A 262 28.66 -16.86 -5.95
N LYS A 263 28.92 -16.82 -7.26
CA LYS A 263 30.21 -17.17 -7.87
C LYS A 263 31.39 -16.27 -7.45
N GLY A 264 31.09 -15.11 -6.85
CA GLY A 264 32.09 -14.23 -6.26
C GLY A 264 32.51 -14.64 -4.84
N MET A 265 31.90 -15.71 -4.31
CA MET A 265 32.18 -16.29 -3.00
C MET A 265 32.79 -17.70 -3.16
N GLU A 266 33.75 -18.06 -2.33
CA GLU A 266 34.32 -19.39 -2.21
C GLU A 266 34.48 -19.72 -0.73
N GLU A 267 33.84 -20.80 -0.26
CA GLU A 267 33.79 -21.16 1.19
C GLU A 267 33.43 -19.96 2.09
N ASP A 268 32.35 -19.24 1.74
CA ASP A 268 31.86 -18.03 2.41
C ASP A 268 32.86 -16.85 2.45
N LYS A 269 33.90 -16.88 1.60
CA LYS A 269 34.87 -15.80 1.47
C LYS A 269 34.78 -15.16 0.09
N PRO A 270 34.84 -13.81 -0.01
CA PRO A 270 34.83 -13.14 -1.30
C PRO A 270 36.14 -13.40 -2.06
N CYS A 271 36.03 -14.02 -3.24
CA CYS A 271 37.17 -14.33 -4.09
C CYS A 271 37.40 -13.28 -5.19
N TRP A 272 36.43 -12.42 -5.50
CA TRP A 272 36.54 -11.39 -6.54
C TRP A 272 37.01 -10.02 -6.06
N ILE A 273 37.58 -9.95 -4.86
CA ILE A 273 38.05 -8.71 -4.23
C ILE A 273 39.54 -8.47 -4.35
N ALA A 274 40.33 -9.48 -4.77
CA ALA A 274 41.79 -9.40 -4.80
C ALA A 274 42.27 -8.28 -5.76
N PRO A 275 43.20 -7.40 -5.35
CA PRO A 275 43.69 -6.29 -6.19
C PRO A 275 44.34 -6.70 -7.49
N ASP A 276 44.96 -7.88 -7.51
CA ASP A 276 45.69 -8.48 -8.63
C ASP A 276 44.85 -9.45 -9.47
N LEU A 277 43.54 -9.54 -9.18
CA LEU A 277 42.62 -10.40 -9.93
C LEU A 277 42.61 -10.02 -11.42
N SER A 278 42.72 -11.02 -12.30
CA SER A 278 42.56 -10.83 -13.74
C SER A 278 41.12 -10.54 -14.13
N GLU A 279 40.89 -9.43 -14.82
CA GLU A 279 39.56 -8.97 -15.24
C GLU A 279 39.26 -9.35 -16.71
N GLY A 280 40.02 -10.26 -17.32
CA GLY A 280 39.86 -10.65 -18.73
C GLY A 280 38.53 -11.33 -19.09
N GLN A 281 37.76 -11.80 -18.10
CA GLN A 281 36.44 -12.40 -18.27
C GLN A 281 35.32 -11.50 -17.68
N TRP A 282 35.61 -10.23 -17.44
CA TRP A 282 34.65 -9.24 -16.95
C TRP A 282 34.16 -8.38 -18.10
N TRP A 283 32.89 -7.96 -18.00
CA TRP A 283 32.30 -7.03 -18.96
C TRP A 283 32.45 -5.59 -18.47
N ASP A 284 32.18 -4.62 -19.33
CA ASP A 284 32.20 -3.20 -19.01
C ASP A 284 30.77 -2.68 -18.85
N MET A 285 30.58 -1.81 -17.84
CA MET A 285 29.32 -1.09 -17.59
C MET A 285 29.64 0.35 -17.21
N CYS A 286 28.98 1.30 -17.84
CA CYS A 286 29.13 2.72 -17.50
C CYS A 286 28.28 3.07 -16.28
N LEU A 287 28.94 3.52 -15.20
CA LEU A 287 28.28 3.90 -13.95
C LEU A 287 28.47 5.39 -13.65
N PRO A 288 27.51 6.06 -12.94
CA PRO A 288 26.32 5.47 -12.36
C PRO A 288 25.18 5.29 -13.36
N ASP A 289 24.50 4.18 -13.33
CA ASP A 289 23.21 3.94 -13.99
C ASP A 289 22.61 2.62 -13.48
N TYR A 290 21.35 2.36 -13.79
CA TYR A 290 20.73 1.06 -13.59
C TYR A 290 21.25 0.04 -14.61
N TRP A 291 21.47 -1.18 -14.18
CA TRP A 291 22.02 -2.22 -15.07
C TRP A 291 21.01 -2.71 -16.13
N GLU A 292 19.68 -2.51 -15.91
CA GLU A 292 18.65 -2.78 -16.91
C GLU A 292 18.85 -1.95 -18.19
N LYS A 293 19.33 -0.72 -18.04
CA LYS A 293 19.65 0.18 -19.17
C LYS A 293 20.97 -0.21 -19.85
N ASN A 294 21.80 -0.98 -19.15
CA ASN A 294 23.13 -1.41 -19.60
C ASN A 294 23.17 -2.89 -20.01
N GLY A 295 22.02 -3.48 -20.35
CA GLY A 295 21.94 -4.82 -20.99
C GLY A 295 21.51 -5.96 -20.08
N LEU A 296 21.41 -5.78 -18.76
CA LEU A 296 20.89 -6.79 -17.83
C LEU A 296 19.39 -6.59 -17.60
N LYS A 297 18.58 -6.71 -18.65
CA LYS A 297 17.14 -6.46 -18.61
C LYS A 297 16.42 -7.44 -17.67
N ASN A 298 15.57 -6.88 -16.77
CA ASN A 298 14.79 -7.63 -15.79
C ASN A 298 15.67 -8.62 -14.98
N PHE A 299 16.81 -8.15 -14.54
CA PHE A 299 17.77 -8.98 -13.82
C PHE A 299 17.77 -8.63 -12.34
N ASP A 300 17.34 -9.58 -11.52
CA ASP A 300 17.49 -9.55 -10.06
C ASP A 300 18.59 -10.52 -9.65
N GLY A 301 19.42 -10.12 -8.68
CA GLY A 301 20.52 -10.98 -8.25
C GLY A 301 21.72 -10.27 -7.66
N VAL A 302 22.88 -10.88 -7.81
CA VAL A 302 24.17 -10.35 -7.35
C VAL A 302 25.05 -9.98 -8.52
N VAL A 303 25.46 -8.73 -8.57
CA VAL A 303 26.47 -8.24 -9.52
C VAL A 303 27.66 -7.68 -8.75
N TRP A 304 28.83 -8.13 -9.13
CA TRP A 304 30.08 -7.62 -8.61
C TRP A 304 30.66 -6.59 -9.57
N PHE A 305 31.00 -5.43 -9.05
CA PHE A 305 31.63 -4.33 -9.76
C PHE A 305 33.05 -4.12 -9.31
N ARG A 306 33.96 -3.72 -10.23
CA ARG A 306 35.35 -3.39 -9.91
C ARG A 306 35.77 -2.11 -10.63
N ARG A 307 36.50 -1.25 -9.91
CA ARG A 307 37.08 -0.02 -10.46
C ARG A 307 38.52 0.15 -9.98
N SER A 308 39.45 0.29 -10.88
CA SER A 308 40.85 0.67 -10.59
C SER A 308 41.03 2.18 -10.75
N PHE A 309 41.80 2.79 -9.87
CA PHE A 309 42.18 4.19 -9.96
C PHE A 309 43.53 4.43 -9.28
N GLU A 310 44.16 5.57 -9.54
CA GLU A 310 45.47 5.92 -9.00
C GLU A 310 45.34 6.82 -7.76
N ILE A 311 45.98 6.45 -6.67
CA ILE A 311 46.04 7.25 -5.44
C ILE A 311 47.31 8.11 -5.50
N PRO A 312 47.17 9.46 -5.39
CA PRO A 312 48.30 10.37 -5.31
C PRO A 312 49.17 10.14 -4.06
N ALA A 313 50.47 10.38 -4.18
CA ALA A 313 51.39 10.19 -3.06
C ALA A 313 51.06 11.09 -1.83
N GLU A 314 50.49 12.25 -2.06
CA GLU A 314 50.06 13.17 -1.00
C GLU A 314 48.85 12.69 -0.17
N TRP A 315 48.21 11.59 -0.61
CA TRP A 315 47.09 10.99 0.12
C TRP A 315 47.51 9.84 1.04
N ILE A 316 48.77 9.42 0.98
CA ILE A 316 49.28 8.33 1.83
C ILE A 316 48.99 8.62 3.30
N GLY A 317 48.43 7.63 4.00
CA GLY A 317 48.19 7.71 5.43
C GLY A 317 47.01 8.64 5.83
N LYS A 318 46.24 9.17 4.88
CA LYS A 318 45.04 9.95 5.13
C LYS A 318 43.78 9.08 4.93
N PRO A 319 42.72 9.26 5.73
CA PRO A 319 41.46 8.63 5.44
C PRO A 319 40.85 9.26 4.17
N LEU A 320 40.24 8.42 3.30
CA LEU A 320 39.56 8.93 2.11
C LEU A 320 38.05 8.84 2.30
N LYS A 321 37.35 9.87 1.87
CA LYS A 321 35.89 9.81 1.72
C LYS A 321 35.57 9.16 0.39
N LEU A 322 34.81 8.06 0.41
CA LEU A 322 34.26 7.37 -0.75
C LEU A 322 32.77 7.67 -0.87
N ASN A 323 32.32 8.16 -2.01
CA ASN A 323 30.89 8.27 -2.33
C ASN A 323 30.60 7.41 -3.57
N LEU A 324 29.58 6.55 -3.46
CA LEU A 324 29.13 5.63 -4.52
C LEU A 324 27.72 5.96 -5.02
N GLY A 325 27.19 7.18 -4.74
CA GLY A 325 25.83 7.52 -5.10
C GLY A 325 24.82 6.72 -4.29
N MET A 326 23.81 6.19 -4.94
CA MET A 326 22.81 5.26 -4.39
C MET A 326 23.04 3.86 -4.96
N ILE A 327 22.71 2.83 -4.20
CA ILE A 327 22.84 1.43 -4.64
C ILE A 327 21.54 0.71 -4.28
N ASP A 328 20.98 0.02 -5.25
CA ASP A 328 19.75 -0.75 -5.12
C ASP A 328 20.08 -2.25 -5.05
N ASP A 329 19.69 -3.00 -4.03
CA ASP A 329 19.16 -2.71 -2.68
C ASP A 329 20.28 -2.60 -1.64
N GLU A 330 21.23 -3.56 -1.67
CA GLU A 330 22.30 -3.75 -0.68
C GLU A 330 23.67 -3.79 -1.33
N ASP A 331 24.68 -3.33 -0.60
CA ASP A 331 26.06 -3.48 -1.03
C ASP A 331 27.01 -3.93 0.06
N ILE A 332 28.10 -4.57 -0.39
CA ILE A 332 29.32 -4.76 0.39
C ILE A 332 30.47 -4.18 -0.41
N THR A 333 31.13 -3.18 0.15
CA THR A 333 32.22 -2.46 -0.51
C THR A 333 33.58 -2.84 0.06
N TYR A 334 34.50 -3.17 -0.83
CA TYR A 334 35.88 -3.59 -0.52
C TYR A 334 36.89 -2.62 -1.14
N PHE A 335 37.91 -2.32 -0.40
CA PHE A 335 39.05 -1.54 -0.88
C PHE A 335 40.34 -2.35 -0.76
N ASN A 336 41.04 -2.59 -1.90
CA ASN A 336 42.25 -3.41 -1.98
C ASN A 336 42.14 -4.76 -1.27
N GLY A 337 40.98 -5.45 -1.45
CA GLY A 337 40.74 -6.75 -0.87
C GLY A 337 40.23 -6.73 0.60
N VAL A 338 40.04 -5.56 1.18
CA VAL A 338 39.57 -5.43 2.56
C VAL A 338 38.16 -4.82 2.57
N GLU A 339 37.22 -5.45 3.26
CA GLU A 339 35.89 -4.89 3.48
C GLU A 339 35.97 -3.59 4.26
N ILE A 340 35.34 -2.54 3.75
CA ILE A 340 35.32 -1.21 4.39
C ILE A 340 33.92 -0.79 4.84
N ALA A 341 32.86 -1.28 4.19
CA ALA A 341 31.48 -0.90 4.53
C ALA A 341 30.47 -1.87 3.95
N ARG A 342 29.27 -1.80 4.51
CA ARG A 342 28.02 -2.39 4.00
C ARG A 342 26.92 -1.33 4.03
N GLY A 343 26.02 -1.37 3.06
CA GLY A 343 24.88 -0.47 2.98
C GLY A 343 23.63 -1.19 2.53
N ALA A 344 22.46 -0.60 2.85
CA ALA A 344 21.16 -1.10 2.42
C ALA A 344 20.19 0.06 2.15
N GLY A 345 19.17 -0.21 1.30
CA GLY A 345 18.10 0.71 0.94
C GLY A 345 18.38 1.49 -0.35
N TYR A 346 17.51 1.32 -1.34
CA TYR A 346 17.65 1.80 -2.72
C TYR A 346 17.82 3.32 -2.89
N MET A 347 17.29 4.13 -1.95
CA MET A 347 17.43 5.60 -1.96
C MET A 347 18.43 6.12 -0.93
N THR A 348 19.17 5.24 -0.24
CA THR A 348 20.14 5.65 0.76
C THR A 348 21.48 5.96 0.11
N PRO A 349 22.03 7.20 0.24
CA PRO A 349 23.36 7.52 -0.29
C PRO A 349 24.46 6.70 0.37
N ARG A 350 25.37 6.15 -0.43
CA ARG A 350 26.52 5.35 0.02
C ARG A 350 27.74 6.25 0.20
N THR A 351 27.92 6.74 1.40
CA THR A 351 29.12 7.52 1.77
C THR A 351 29.91 6.77 2.82
N TYR A 352 31.12 6.34 2.46
CA TYR A 352 31.98 5.49 3.26
C TYR A 352 33.31 6.17 3.56
N THR A 353 34.06 5.64 4.51
CA THR A 353 35.43 6.06 4.81
C THR A 353 36.40 4.94 4.55
N ILE A 354 37.38 5.15 3.66
CA ILE A 354 38.51 4.25 3.50
C ILE A 354 39.53 4.58 4.61
N PRO A 355 39.83 3.64 5.51
CA PRO A 355 40.76 3.88 6.61
C PRO A 355 42.16 4.25 6.12
N ALA A 356 42.79 5.23 6.76
CA ALA A 356 44.15 5.72 6.42
C ALA A 356 45.21 4.61 6.27
N LYS A 357 45.13 3.56 7.10
CA LYS A 357 46.04 2.40 7.05
C LYS A 357 45.98 1.61 5.75
N LEU A 358 44.91 1.72 4.99
CA LEU A 358 44.74 1.02 3.70
C LEU A 358 45.20 1.87 2.51
N VAL A 359 45.43 3.16 2.70
CA VAL A 359 45.73 4.12 1.65
C VAL A 359 47.25 4.10 1.35
N LYS A 360 47.56 3.61 0.17
CA LYS A 360 48.93 3.56 -0.39
C LYS A 360 48.93 4.27 -1.74
N ALA A 361 50.07 4.90 -2.12
CA ALA A 361 50.20 5.52 -3.44
C ALA A 361 50.18 4.48 -4.55
N GLY A 362 49.72 4.89 -5.73
CA GLY A 362 49.64 4.05 -6.92
C GLY A 362 48.28 3.39 -7.08
N LYS A 363 48.27 2.29 -7.85
CA LYS A 363 47.02 1.61 -8.22
C LYS A 363 46.25 1.09 -7.00
N ALA A 364 44.99 1.49 -6.90
CA ALA A 364 44.02 0.97 -5.94
C ALA A 364 42.82 0.36 -6.66
N VAL A 365 42.17 -0.59 -6.02
CA VAL A 365 41.00 -1.29 -6.56
C VAL A 365 39.84 -1.20 -5.55
N LEU A 366 38.72 -0.73 -6.03
CA LEU A 366 37.39 -0.90 -5.38
C LEU A 366 36.76 -2.15 -5.98
N ALA A 367 36.19 -2.99 -5.12
CA ALA A 367 35.23 -4.02 -5.49
C ALA A 367 33.93 -3.79 -4.72
N VAL A 368 32.82 -3.80 -5.42
CA VAL A 368 31.49 -3.59 -4.84
C VAL A 368 30.61 -4.77 -5.23
N ARG A 369 30.13 -5.50 -4.23
CA ARG A 369 29.12 -6.53 -4.39
C ARG A 369 27.77 -5.88 -4.20
N VAL A 370 26.95 -5.83 -5.24
CA VAL A 370 25.59 -5.29 -5.21
C VAL A 370 24.62 -6.46 -5.24
N SER A 371 23.64 -6.46 -4.34
CA SER A 371 22.53 -7.40 -4.31
C SER A 371 21.24 -6.64 -4.50
N ASP A 372 20.48 -7.02 -5.51
CA ASP A 372 19.17 -6.51 -5.83
C ASP A 372 18.15 -7.66 -5.79
N PHE A 373 17.03 -7.44 -5.11
CA PHE A 373 15.99 -8.44 -4.85
C PHE A 373 14.73 -8.19 -5.66
N GLY A 374 14.69 -7.15 -6.49
CA GLY A 374 13.58 -6.84 -7.39
C GLY A 374 13.51 -5.38 -7.79
N GLY A 375 13.12 -5.13 -9.03
CA GLY A 375 12.98 -3.78 -9.58
C GLY A 375 14.09 -3.39 -10.52
N GLU A 376 14.61 -2.16 -10.39
CA GLU A 376 15.80 -1.66 -11.13
C GLU A 376 17.01 -1.78 -10.20
N GLY A 377 18.06 -2.48 -10.62
CA GLY A 377 19.25 -2.70 -9.81
C GLY A 377 20.47 -1.92 -10.27
N GLY A 378 21.46 -1.76 -9.38
CA GLY A 378 22.75 -1.17 -9.74
C GLY A 378 23.27 -0.06 -8.85
N ILE A 379 24.36 0.58 -9.29
CA ILE A 379 24.94 1.78 -8.69
C ILE A 379 24.44 2.97 -9.50
N HIS A 380 23.54 3.76 -8.93
CA HIS A 380 22.81 4.80 -9.65
C HIS A 380 22.93 6.19 -8.99
N GLY A 381 22.41 7.22 -9.67
CA GLY A 381 22.48 8.61 -9.23
C GLY A 381 23.23 9.48 -10.25
N LYS A 382 23.93 10.51 -9.77
CA LYS A 382 24.64 11.45 -10.64
C LYS A 382 26.13 11.12 -10.74
N ALA A 383 26.74 11.42 -11.88
CA ALA A 383 28.18 11.18 -12.10
C ALA A 383 29.07 11.90 -11.05
N GLU A 384 28.65 13.09 -10.60
CA GLU A 384 29.35 13.85 -9.56
C GLU A 384 29.32 13.21 -8.15
N ASP A 385 28.44 12.21 -7.95
CA ASP A 385 28.29 11.50 -6.67
C ASP A 385 29.20 10.25 -6.61
N LEU A 386 29.87 9.86 -7.70
CA LEU A 386 30.84 8.77 -7.71
C LEU A 386 32.27 9.32 -7.61
N TYR A 387 32.85 9.33 -6.41
CA TYR A 387 34.18 9.87 -6.20
C TYR A 387 34.88 9.33 -4.96
N VAL A 388 36.22 9.47 -4.96
CA VAL A 388 37.06 9.40 -3.76
C VAL A 388 37.62 10.79 -3.47
N GLU A 389 37.64 11.22 -2.21
CA GLU A 389 38.06 12.55 -1.82
C GLU A 389 39.05 12.53 -0.64
N ALA A 390 40.10 13.33 -0.71
CA ALA A 390 40.94 13.73 0.43
C ALA A 390 41.37 15.19 0.28
N ASP A 391 41.42 15.92 1.40
CA ASP A 391 41.85 17.34 1.46
C ASP A 391 41.13 18.24 0.46
N GLY A 392 39.85 17.99 0.21
CA GLY A 392 39.03 18.75 -0.74
C GLY A 392 39.32 18.48 -2.23
N LYS A 393 40.22 17.55 -2.54
CA LYS A 393 40.48 17.09 -3.91
C LYS A 393 39.73 15.80 -4.19
N ARG A 394 39.11 15.68 -5.38
CA ARG A 394 38.34 14.51 -5.79
C ARG A 394 38.97 13.78 -6.96
N ILE A 395 38.85 12.45 -6.93
CA ILE A 395 39.08 11.58 -8.08
C ILE A 395 37.72 11.00 -8.44
N SER A 396 37.26 11.27 -9.67
CA SER A 396 36.00 10.71 -10.16
C SER A 396 36.12 9.22 -10.36
N LEU A 397 35.10 8.50 -9.95
CA LEU A 397 34.92 7.08 -10.19
C LEU A 397 33.86 6.80 -11.26
N ALA A 398 33.16 7.83 -11.77
CA ALA A 398 32.19 7.69 -12.85
C ALA A 398 32.86 7.22 -14.16
N GLY A 399 32.09 6.51 -14.98
CA GLY A 399 32.55 5.93 -16.25
C GLY A 399 32.59 4.41 -16.21
N ASP A 400 33.49 3.78 -17.00
CA ASP A 400 33.50 2.33 -17.19
C ASP A 400 34.01 1.57 -15.97
N TRP A 401 33.17 0.69 -15.44
CA TRP A 401 33.50 -0.28 -14.40
C TRP A 401 33.49 -1.68 -15.00
N LYS A 402 34.33 -2.54 -14.50
CA LYS A 402 34.26 -3.97 -14.78
C LYS A 402 33.14 -4.58 -13.91
N TYR A 403 32.29 -5.43 -14.53
CA TYR A 403 31.25 -6.15 -13.79
C TYR A 403 31.21 -7.63 -14.12
N ARG A 404 30.70 -8.42 -13.19
CA ARG A 404 30.45 -9.86 -13.37
C ARG A 404 29.25 -10.29 -12.51
N ILE A 405 28.41 -11.15 -13.11
CA ILE A 405 27.25 -11.71 -12.41
C ILE A 405 27.71 -12.77 -11.41
N GLY A 406 27.40 -12.58 -10.14
CA GLY A 406 27.64 -13.52 -9.07
C GLY A 406 26.53 -14.57 -8.99
N LEU A 407 25.27 -14.11 -8.91
CA LEU A 407 24.08 -14.96 -8.77
C LEU A 407 22.92 -14.33 -9.54
N SER A 408 22.10 -15.15 -10.21
CA SER A 408 20.78 -14.74 -10.73
C SER A 408 19.69 -15.29 -9.81
N LEU A 409 18.71 -14.47 -9.47
CA LEU A 409 17.53 -14.91 -8.72
C LEU A 409 16.48 -15.59 -9.61
N THR A 410 16.65 -15.60 -10.92
CA THR A 410 15.78 -16.36 -11.82
C THR A 410 15.83 -17.85 -11.48
N GLY A 411 14.72 -18.39 -10.98
CA GLY A 411 14.63 -19.79 -10.52
C GLY A 411 15.27 -20.07 -9.15
N PHE A 412 15.80 -19.04 -8.47
CA PHE A 412 16.28 -19.16 -7.09
C PHE A 412 15.08 -19.12 -6.11
N PRO A 413 15.14 -19.82 -4.95
CA PRO A 413 14.08 -19.73 -3.97
C PRO A 413 13.86 -18.29 -3.49
N PRO A 414 12.59 -17.82 -3.35
CA PRO A 414 12.32 -16.49 -2.85
C PRO A 414 12.83 -16.32 -1.41
N ALA A 415 13.23 -15.10 -1.05
CA ALA A 415 13.66 -14.80 0.31
C ALA A 415 12.50 -15.00 1.29
N PRO A 416 12.72 -15.64 2.44
CA PRO A 416 11.68 -15.76 3.48
C PRO A 416 11.23 -14.39 3.97
N VAL A 417 9.93 -14.26 4.24
CA VAL A 417 9.31 -13.02 4.74
C VAL A 417 8.97 -13.20 6.22
N SER A 418 9.36 -12.23 7.07
CA SER A 418 9.03 -12.29 8.50
C SER A 418 7.51 -12.20 8.71
N PRO A 419 6.91 -13.18 9.37
CA PRO A 419 5.48 -13.16 9.64
C PRO A 419 5.08 -12.13 10.71
N VAL A 420 6.03 -11.64 11.50
CA VAL A 420 5.79 -10.71 12.60
C VAL A 420 6.10 -9.27 12.21
N GLN A 421 7.14 -9.06 11.41
CA GLN A 421 7.63 -7.71 11.08
C GLN A 421 7.15 -7.22 9.72
N SER A 422 6.84 -8.10 8.79
CA SER A 422 6.45 -7.71 7.44
C SER A 422 4.97 -7.33 7.36
N SER A 423 4.69 -6.15 6.83
CA SER A 423 3.33 -5.71 6.49
C SER A 423 2.73 -6.45 5.28
N SER A 424 3.54 -7.25 4.56
CA SER A 424 3.09 -8.01 3.38
C SER A 424 2.73 -9.46 3.70
N TYR A 425 2.98 -9.92 4.95
CA TYR A 425 2.62 -11.29 5.31
C TYR A 425 1.08 -11.48 5.35
N PRO A 426 0.56 -12.63 4.93
CA PRO A 426 -0.87 -12.89 4.93
C PRO A 426 -1.55 -12.59 6.28
N THR A 427 -2.70 -11.94 6.27
CA THR A 427 -3.59 -11.64 7.40
C THR A 427 -3.12 -10.59 8.41
N VAL A 428 -1.85 -10.23 8.45
CA VAL A 428 -1.29 -9.43 9.57
C VAL A 428 -1.90 -8.03 9.71
N LEU A 429 -2.24 -7.40 8.60
CA LEU A 429 -2.88 -6.08 8.60
C LEU A 429 -4.37 -6.17 8.90
N PHE A 430 -5.04 -7.21 8.39
CA PHE A 430 -6.41 -7.50 8.81
C PHE A 430 -6.49 -7.65 10.31
N ASN A 431 -5.64 -8.48 10.90
CA ASN A 431 -5.63 -8.78 12.33
C ASN A 431 -5.36 -7.55 13.20
N ALA A 432 -4.42 -6.70 12.80
CA ALA A 432 -3.97 -5.58 13.61
C ALA A 432 -4.74 -4.27 13.37
N MET A 433 -5.13 -4.00 12.12
CA MET A 433 -5.63 -2.70 11.71
C MET A 433 -7.11 -2.70 11.31
N VAL A 434 -7.62 -3.82 10.74
CA VAL A 434 -9.01 -3.93 10.28
C VAL A 434 -9.90 -4.54 11.35
N LYS A 435 -9.50 -5.67 11.92
CA LYS A 435 -10.29 -6.45 12.89
C LYS A 435 -10.80 -5.64 14.08
N PRO A 436 -10.04 -4.74 14.69
CA PRO A 436 -10.53 -3.90 15.79
C PRO A 436 -11.76 -3.05 15.43
N TRP A 437 -11.89 -2.63 14.17
CA TRP A 437 -13.00 -1.79 13.70
C TRP A 437 -14.29 -2.54 13.41
N THR A 438 -14.28 -3.87 13.33
CA THR A 438 -15.45 -4.65 12.88
C THR A 438 -16.67 -4.55 13.80
N ALA A 439 -16.53 -3.98 14.99
CA ALA A 439 -17.63 -3.64 15.89
C ALA A 439 -18.14 -2.19 15.74
N PHE A 440 -17.43 -1.35 14.96
CA PHE A 440 -17.80 0.05 14.73
C PHE A 440 -18.63 0.16 13.44
N PRO A 441 -19.88 0.63 13.48
CA PRO A 441 -20.73 0.74 12.30
C PRO A 441 -20.17 1.76 11.30
N ILE A 442 -20.16 1.38 10.04
CA ILE A 442 -19.71 2.20 8.91
C ILE A 442 -20.79 2.25 7.84
N LYS A 443 -20.81 3.31 7.05
CA LYS A 443 -21.64 3.41 5.84
C LYS A 443 -21.12 2.51 4.73
N GLY A 444 -19.80 2.46 4.55
CA GLY A 444 -19.16 1.70 3.51
C GLY A 444 -17.64 1.81 3.52
N VAL A 445 -17.04 1.21 2.53
CA VAL A 445 -15.59 1.17 2.31
C VAL A 445 -15.23 1.85 1.01
N ILE A 446 -14.13 2.61 1.01
CA ILE A 446 -13.41 2.98 -0.21
C ILE A 446 -12.02 2.34 -0.20
N TRP A 447 -11.62 1.75 -1.33
CA TRP A 447 -10.42 0.94 -1.46
C TRP A 447 -9.55 1.36 -2.64
N TYR A 448 -8.24 1.57 -2.42
CA TYR A 448 -7.29 1.77 -3.51
C TYR A 448 -6.02 0.94 -3.26
N GLN A 449 -5.93 -0.16 -3.98
CA GLN A 449 -4.84 -1.14 -3.88
C GLN A 449 -4.83 -1.96 -5.18
N GLY A 450 -3.71 -2.55 -5.50
CA GLY A 450 -3.55 -3.47 -6.64
C GLY A 450 -2.11 -3.55 -7.11
N GLU A 451 -1.34 -2.49 -6.96
CA GLU A 451 0.03 -2.37 -7.43
C GLU A 451 0.93 -3.49 -6.89
N ALA A 452 0.79 -3.82 -5.60
CA ALA A 452 1.55 -4.90 -4.95
C ALA A 452 1.11 -6.32 -5.37
N ASN A 453 0.03 -6.45 -6.13
CA ASN A 453 -0.45 -7.72 -6.68
C ASN A 453 -0.26 -7.82 -8.21
N VAL A 454 0.35 -6.81 -8.86
CA VAL A 454 0.73 -6.90 -10.28
C VAL A 454 1.65 -8.11 -10.48
N GLY A 455 1.48 -8.84 -11.59
CA GLY A 455 2.13 -10.15 -11.81
C GLY A 455 1.33 -11.34 -11.25
N ARG A 456 0.29 -11.10 -10.44
CA ARG A 456 -0.57 -12.14 -9.86
C ARG A 456 -2.07 -11.85 -10.09
N SER A 457 -2.40 -11.33 -11.27
CA SER A 457 -3.74 -10.86 -11.62
C SER A 457 -4.83 -11.96 -11.57
N GLU A 458 -4.49 -13.20 -11.93
CA GLU A 458 -5.40 -14.34 -11.84
C GLU A 458 -5.77 -14.62 -10.38
N GLN A 459 -4.77 -14.73 -9.50
CA GLN A 459 -4.98 -14.89 -8.06
C GLN A 459 -5.76 -13.71 -7.46
N TYR A 460 -5.46 -12.47 -7.89
CA TYR A 460 -6.16 -11.28 -7.44
C TYR A 460 -7.64 -11.27 -7.84
N GLY A 461 -7.97 -11.85 -9.00
CA GLY A 461 -9.33 -12.00 -9.48
C GLY A 461 -10.22 -12.83 -8.55
N ASP A 462 -9.63 -13.77 -7.80
CA ASP A 462 -10.32 -14.57 -6.76
C ASP A 462 -10.21 -13.90 -5.39
N LEU A 463 -9.05 -13.37 -5.07
CA LEU A 463 -8.73 -12.79 -3.75
C LEU A 463 -9.55 -11.53 -3.46
N PHE A 464 -9.66 -10.60 -4.41
CA PHE A 464 -10.30 -9.32 -4.16
C PHE A 464 -11.80 -9.44 -3.89
N PRO A 465 -12.60 -10.20 -4.66
CA PRO A 465 -13.99 -10.51 -4.30
C PRO A 465 -14.12 -11.22 -2.96
N ALA A 466 -13.19 -12.11 -2.63
CA ALA A 466 -13.17 -12.81 -1.34
C ALA A 466 -12.92 -11.85 -0.17
N LEU A 467 -11.97 -10.91 -0.30
CA LEU A 467 -11.71 -9.84 0.68
C LEU A 467 -12.98 -9.00 0.94
N ILE A 468 -13.69 -8.58 -0.09
CA ILE A 468 -14.92 -7.79 0.04
C ILE A 468 -15.98 -8.57 0.81
N THR A 469 -16.19 -9.83 0.45
CA THR A 469 -17.13 -10.73 1.14
C THR A 469 -16.72 -10.98 2.58
N ASP A 470 -15.41 -11.14 2.84
CA ASP A 470 -14.84 -11.30 4.17
C ASP A 470 -15.15 -10.10 5.06
N TRP A 471 -14.85 -8.89 4.60
CA TRP A 471 -15.08 -7.69 5.40
C TRP A 471 -16.57 -7.50 5.72
N ARG A 472 -17.47 -7.70 4.77
CA ARG A 472 -18.93 -7.70 5.00
C ARG A 472 -19.33 -8.70 6.09
N ARG A 473 -18.81 -9.93 6.01
CA ARG A 473 -19.03 -10.96 7.03
C ARG A 473 -18.49 -10.55 8.40
N GLN A 474 -17.29 -9.97 8.47
CA GLN A 474 -16.67 -9.53 9.72
C GLN A 474 -17.45 -8.39 10.41
N TRP A 475 -17.95 -7.43 9.64
CA TRP A 475 -18.83 -6.37 10.13
C TRP A 475 -20.28 -6.82 10.31
N ARG A 476 -20.68 -7.96 9.79
CA ARG A 476 -22.06 -8.44 9.72
C ARG A 476 -22.98 -7.43 9.03
N SER A 477 -22.53 -6.85 7.95
CA SER A 477 -23.22 -5.79 7.23
C SER A 477 -22.86 -5.82 5.75
N ASP A 478 -23.87 -5.75 4.87
CA ASP A 478 -23.72 -5.72 3.42
C ASP A 478 -23.46 -4.28 2.91
N PHE A 479 -22.54 -3.59 3.55
CA PHE A 479 -22.19 -2.23 3.17
C PHE A 479 -21.64 -2.14 1.74
N PRO A 480 -21.82 -0.99 1.05
CA PRO A 480 -21.20 -0.74 -0.24
C PRO A 480 -19.67 -0.70 -0.15
N PHE A 481 -19.03 -1.31 -1.14
CA PHE A 481 -17.58 -1.35 -1.25
C PHE A 481 -17.17 -0.72 -2.59
N TYR A 482 -16.60 0.48 -2.56
CA TYR A 482 -16.18 1.21 -3.75
C TYR A 482 -14.67 1.19 -3.88
N PHE A 483 -14.17 1.08 -5.11
CA PHE A 483 -12.73 0.97 -5.30
C PHE A 483 -12.23 1.74 -6.52
N VAL A 484 -10.93 1.98 -6.55
CA VAL A 484 -10.23 2.64 -7.65
C VAL A 484 -9.56 1.58 -8.51
N GLN A 485 -9.80 1.62 -9.81
CA GLN A 485 -9.03 0.86 -10.79
C GLN A 485 -7.64 1.49 -10.94
N LEU A 486 -6.58 0.68 -11.09
CA LEU A 486 -5.21 1.16 -11.23
C LEU A 486 -5.06 2.19 -12.35
N ALA A 487 -4.40 3.29 -12.05
CA ALA A 487 -4.04 4.32 -13.00
C ALA A 487 -3.02 3.79 -14.03
N ASN A 488 -2.84 4.51 -15.12
CA ASN A 488 -1.76 4.27 -16.08
C ASN A 488 -0.40 4.61 -15.46
N PHE A 489 0.63 3.80 -15.76
CA PHE A 489 1.97 3.94 -15.21
C PHE A 489 3.01 3.36 -16.17
N MET A 490 4.29 3.72 -16.02
CA MET A 490 5.43 3.34 -16.86
C MET A 490 5.42 4.01 -18.24
N GLU A 491 6.43 3.69 -19.05
CA GLU A 491 6.56 4.21 -20.40
C GLU A 491 5.39 3.77 -21.30
N SER A 492 4.85 4.70 -22.07
CA SER A 492 3.78 4.39 -23.02
C SER A 492 4.33 3.59 -24.20
N LYS A 493 3.71 2.44 -24.47
CA LYS A 493 4.01 1.58 -25.62
C LYS A 493 2.84 1.58 -26.59
N LYS A 494 3.13 1.67 -27.88
CA LYS A 494 2.11 1.69 -28.93
C LYS A 494 1.26 0.42 -28.96
N ILE A 495 1.87 -0.73 -28.68
CA ILE A 495 1.24 -2.05 -28.54
C ILE A 495 1.97 -2.80 -27.43
N GLN A 496 1.22 -3.34 -26.50
CA GLN A 496 1.74 -4.14 -25.39
C GLN A 496 0.76 -5.28 -25.10
N PRO A 497 0.86 -6.44 -25.80
CA PRO A 497 -0.08 -7.55 -25.61
C PRO A 497 0.03 -8.17 -24.21
N ASP A 498 1.21 -8.21 -23.63
CA ASP A 498 1.52 -8.84 -22.34
C ASP A 498 1.73 -7.78 -21.25
N SER A 499 0.64 -7.14 -20.84
CA SER A 499 0.63 -6.14 -19.77
C SER A 499 0.04 -6.73 -18.49
N GLU A 500 0.85 -6.96 -17.50
CA GLU A 500 0.41 -7.42 -16.17
C GLU A 500 -0.44 -6.34 -15.47
N TRP A 501 -0.16 -5.07 -15.73
CA TRP A 501 -0.92 -3.94 -15.24
C TRP A 501 -2.35 -3.91 -15.81
N ALA A 502 -2.49 -4.16 -17.11
CA ALA A 502 -3.79 -4.27 -17.77
C ALA A 502 -4.56 -5.50 -17.28
N ALA A 503 -3.88 -6.64 -17.08
CA ALA A 503 -4.47 -7.85 -16.53
C ALA A 503 -5.01 -7.63 -15.11
N LEU A 504 -4.30 -6.87 -14.27
CA LEU A 504 -4.79 -6.52 -12.93
C LEU A 504 -6.00 -5.59 -12.98
N ARG A 505 -6.03 -4.58 -13.89
CA ARG A 505 -7.23 -3.75 -14.10
C ARG A 505 -8.44 -4.58 -14.51
N GLU A 506 -8.23 -5.59 -15.36
CA GLU A 506 -9.30 -6.53 -15.72
C GLU A 506 -9.79 -7.32 -14.51
N ALA A 507 -8.88 -7.82 -13.65
CA ALA A 507 -9.25 -8.50 -12.41
C ALA A 507 -10.06 -7.61 -11.47
N GLN A 508 -9.69 -6.32 -11.35
CA GLN A 508 -10.48 -5.32 -10.61
C GLN A 508 -11.88 -5.14 -11.23
N THR A 509 -11.97 -5.03 -12.54
CA THR A 509 -13.26 -4.88 -13.24
C THR A 509 -14.17 -6.09 -13.04
N LYS A 510 -13.61 -7.30 -12.99
CA LYS A 510 -14.37 -8.53 -12.72
C LYS A 510 -15.02 -8.54 -11.33
N ALA A 511 -14.46 -7.82 -10.37
CA ALA A 511 -15.03 -7.69 -9.03
C ALA A 511 -16.35 -6.89 -8.98
N LEU A 512 -16.70 -6.12 -10.00
CA LEU A 512 -17.95 -5.34 -10.08
C LEU A 512 -19.25 -6.19 -10.05
N LYS A 513 -19.15 -7.51 -10.08
CA LYS A 513 -20.31 -8.43 -10.03
C LYS A 513 -21.03 -8.49 -8.67
N LEU A 514 -20.51 -7.82 -7.64
CA LEU A 514 -20.97 -7.92 -6.24
C LEU A 514 -21.63 -6.63 -5.70
N ASP A 515 -22.40 -5.90 -6.49
CA ASP A 515 -23.02 -4.61 -6.12
C ASP A 515 -22.01 -3.57 -5.63
N GLN A 516 -20.98 -3.37 -6.41
CA GLN A 516 -19.89 -2.45 -6.11
C GLN A 516 -19.82 -1.34 -7.14
N GLY A 517 -18.98 -0.36 -6.87
CA GLY A 517 -18.71 0.71 -7.81
C GLY A 517 -17.21 0.96 -7.94
N MET A 518 -16.78 1.34 -9.13
CA MET A 518 -15.38 1.52 -9.47
C MET A 518 -15.15 2.91 -10.05
N ALA A 519 -14.14 3.60 -9.51
CA ALA A 519 -13.60 4.82 -10.12
C ALA A 519 -12.48 4.45 -11.10
N VAL A 520 -12.69 4.71 -12.38
CA VAL A 520 -11.69 4.49 -13.42
C VAL A 520 -10.71 5.65 -13.43
N THR A 521 -9.40 5.37 -13.46
CA THR A 521 -8.32 6.37 -13.35
C THR A 521 -7.26 6.23 -14.45
N ILE A 522 -7.60 5.60 -15.56
CA ILE A 522 -6.71 5.33 -16.70
C ILE A 522 -6.12 6.59 -17.35
N ASP A 523 -6.67 7.75 -17.06
CA ASP A 523 -6.31 9.07 -17.61
C ASP A 523 -5.63 9.99 -16.58
N ILE A 524 -5.32 9.50 -15.37
CA ILE A 524 -4.81 10.32 -14.26
C ILE A 524 -3.34 10.03 -13.96
N GLY A 525 -2.84 8.84 -14.33
CA GLY A 525 -1.50 8.37 -14.01
C GLY A 525 -0.38 9.19 -14.64
N LEU A 526 0.83 8.93 -14.18
CA LEU A 526 2.08 9.51 -14.66
C LEU A 526 3.03 8.38 -15.09
N ALA A 527 3.83 8.62 -16.13
CA ALA A 527 4.74 7.59 -16.64
C ALA A 527 5.88 7.27 -15.67
N ASP A 528 6.34 8.25 -14.93
CA ASP A 528 7.52 8.23 -14.06
C ASP A 528 7.19 8.25 -12.56
N ASP A 529 5.90 8.29 -12.20
CA ASP A 529 5.47 8.25 -10.79
C ASP A 529 4.21 7.38 -10.64
N ILE A 530 4.35 6.29 -9.89
CA ILE A 530 3.26 5.36 -9.57
C ILE A 530 2.15 6.02 -8.72
N HIS A 531 2.41 7.22 -8.17
CA HIS A 531 1.52 7.96 -7.28
C HIS A 531 0.96 9.22 -7.97
N PRO A 532 -0.14 9.11 -8.74
CA PRO A 532 -0.76 10.26 -9.41
C PRO A 532 -1.09 11.39 -8.43
N LYS A 533 -0.65 12.61 -8.74
CA LYS A 533 -0.83 13.79 -7.87
C LYS A 533 -2.27 14.34 -7.88
N ASN A 534 -3.09 13.99 -8.87
CA ASN A 534 -4.48 14.44 -8.99
C ASN A 534 -5.44 13.60 -8.15
N LYS A 535 -5.24 13.58 -6.83
CA LYS A 535 -6.14 12.87 -5.90
C LYS A 535 -7.50 13.54 -5.74
N GLN A 536 -7.60 14.82 -6.08
CA GLN A 536 -8.86 15.55 -6.13
C GLN A 536 -9.86 14.87 -7.08
N GLU A 537 -9.42 14.57 -8.30
CA GLU A 537 -10.28 13.92 -9.29
C GLU A 537 -10.61 12.46 -8.91
N VAL A 538 -9.67 11.72 -8.35
CA VAL A 538 -9.94 10.35 -7.85
C VAL A 538 -11.01 10.38 -6.77
N GLY A 539 -10.87 11.28 -5.78
CA GLY A 539 -11.86 11.46 -4.70
C GLY A 539 -13.23 11.87 -5.22
N ARG A 540 -13.28 12.77 -6.22
CA ARG A 540 -14.53 13.18 -6.88
C ARG A 540 -15.20 12.00 -7.58
N ARG A 541 -14.47 11.19 -8.33
CA ARG A 541 -15.01 10.01 -9.04
C ARG A 541 -15.56 8.97 -8.07
N LEU A 542 -14.85 8.66 -6.98
CA LEU A 542 -15.37 7.78 -5.92
C LEU A 542 -16.63 8.36 -5.26
N ALA A 543 -16.66 9.67 -5.01
CA ALA A 543 -17.84 10.31 -4.44
C ALA A 543 -19.05 10.24 -5.38
N LEU A 544 -18.88 10.39 -6.70
CA LEU A 544 -19.96 10.19 -7.67
C LEU A 544 -20.52 8.76 -7.59
N VAL A 545 -19.64 7.77 -7.49
CA VAL A 545 -20.05 6.36 -7.33
C VAL A 545 -20.89 6.19 -6.05
N ALA A 546 -20.44 6.77 -4.93
CA ALA A 546 -21.17 6.71 -3.66
C ALA A 546 -22.50 7.47 -3.71
N LEU A 547 -22.52 8.65 -4.30
CA LEU A 547 -23.75 9.47 -4.44
C LEU A 547 -24.83 8.75 -5.24
N ALA A 548 -24.44 8.11 -6.34
CA ALA A 548 -25.38 7.30 -7.13
C ALA A 548 -25.79 6.02 -6.40
N GLY A 549 -24.82 5.21 -5.93
CA GLY A 549 -25.07 3.87 -5.39
C GLY A 549 -25.60 3.86 -3.96
N SER A 550 -25.04 4.68 -3.04
CA SER A 550 -25.42 4.68 -1.62
C SER A 550 -26.48 5.68 -1.26
N TYR A 551 -26.58 6.80 -1.98
CA TYR A 551 -27.45 7.92 -1.63
C TYR A 551 -28.56 8.18 -2.65
N GLY A 552 -28.64 7.37 -3.72
CA GLY A 552 -29.71 7.47 -4.72
C GLY A 552 -29.79 8.82 -5.43
N LYS A 553 -28.68 9.56 -5.46
CA LYS A 553 -28.60 10.83 -6.18
C LYS A 553 -28.61 10.57 -7.68
N ASN A 554 -29.33 11.37 -8.42
CA ASN A 554 -29.35 11.31 -9.88
C ASN A 554 -28.09 11.96 -10.47
N VAL A 555 -26.95 11.27 -10.33
CA VAL A 555 -25.67 11.68 -10.88
C VAL A 555 -25.08 10.53 -11.69
N SER A 556 -24.46 10.87 -12.81
CA SER A 556 -23.76 9.87 -13.64
C SER A 556 -22.42 9.53 -12.99
N SER A 557 -22.21 8.26 -12.62
CA SER A 557 -21.07 7.80 -11.84
C SER A 557 -20.07 6.94 -12.61
N SER A 558 -20.40 6.54 -13.85
CA SER A 558 -19.52 5.75 -14.73
C SER A 558 -19.68 6.18 -16.18
N ALA A 559 -18.65 5.93 -17.00
CA ALA A 559 -18.78 5.93 -18.45
C ALA A 559 -19.55 4.70 -18.94
N PRO A 560 -19.97 4.68 -20.23
CA PRO A 560 -20.51 3.47 -20.84
C PRO A 560 -19.57 2.28 -20.69
N VAL A 561 -20.13 1.10 -20.38
CA VAL A 561 -19.38 -0.14 -20.16
C VAL A 561 -19.54 -1.07 -21.35
N PHE A 562 -18.42 -1.62 -21.86
CA PHE A 562 -18.43 -2.61 -22.92
C PHE A 562 -19.28 -3.84 -22.51
N GLN A 563 -20.17 -4.29 -23.41
CA GLN A 563 -21.07 -5.41 -23.18
C GLN A 563 -20.83 -6.58 -24.12
N ASN A 564 -20.80 -6.34 -25.43
CA ASN A 564 -20.60 -7.36 -26.45
C ASN A 564 -20.06 -6.78 -27.75
N TYR A 565 -19.78 -7.65 -28.72
CA TYR A 565 -19.35 -7.28 -30.07
C TYR A 565 -19.96 -8.16 -31.17
N ILE A 566 -19.93 -7.63 -32.39
CA ILE A 566 -20.33 -8.34 -33.60
C ILE A 566 -19.26 -8.14 -34.66
N ILE A 567 -18.87 -9.22 -35.34
CA ILE A 567 -17.96 -9.19 -36.50
C ILE A 567 -18.78 -9.05 -37.79
N LYS A 568 -18.47 -8.04 -38.61
CA LYS A 568 -19.07 -7.78 -39.91
C LYS A 568 -17.99 -7.62 -40.98
N GLY A 569 -17.68 -8.73 -41.68
CA GLY A 569 -16.61 -8.75 -42.65
C GLY A 569 -15.26 -8.44 -42.02
N ASN A 570 -14.60 -7.36 -42.46
CA ASN A 570 -13.32 -6.91 -41.93
C ASN A 570 -13.45 -5.87 -40.78
N LYS A 571 -14.65 -5.74 -40.20
CA LYS A 571 -14.91 -4.79 -39.10
C LYS A 571 -15.42 -5.51 -37.85
N MET A 572 -15.15 -4.94 -36.71
CA MET A 572 -15.71 -5.34 -35.43
C MET A 572 -16.53 -4.16 -34.86
N GLU A 573 -17.81 -4.41 -34.57
CA GLU A 573 -18.69 -3.43 -33.90
C GLU A 573 -18.76 -3.75 -32.43
N LEU A 574 -18.36 -2.82 -31.58
CA LEU A 574 -18.41 -2.94 -30.12
C LEU A 574 -19.67 -2.24 -29.60
N ASP A 575 -20.43 -2.94 -28.77
CA ASP A 575 -21.66 -2.46 -28.15
C ASP A 575 -21.44 -2.18 -26.65
N PHE A 576 -21.93 -1.04 -26.19
CA PHE A 576 -21.85 -0.61 -24.81
C PHE A 576 -23.23 -0.54 -24.13
N GLY A 577 -24.27 -1.07 -24.75
CA GLY A 577 -25.62 -1.20 -24.18
C GLY A 577 -26.37 0.12 -23.97
N GLN A 578 -25.86 1.22 -24.46
CA GLN A 578 -26.42 2.54 -24.22
C GLN A 578 -27.15 3.07 -25.44
N LYS A 579 -28.41 3.47 -25.25
CA LYS A 579 -29.21 4.10 -26.30
C LYS A 579 -29.21 5.62 -26.25
N GLN A 580 -28.73 6.26 -25.18
CA GLN A 580 -28.90 7.70 -24.96
C GLN A 580 -27.64 8.45 -24.54
N ASP A 581 -26.67 7.81 -23.89
CA ASP A 581 -25.44 8.49 -23.51
C ASP A 581 -24.39 8.28 -24.59
N GLY A 582 -24.08 9.30 -25.34
CA GLY A 582 -23.06 9.31 -26.37
C GLY A 582 -21.65 9.19 -25.78
N PHE A 583 -20.70 9.10 -26.68
CA PHE A 583 -19.27 9.13 -26.32
C PHE A 583 -18.69 10.52 -26.58
N GLN A 584 -17.76 10.91 -25.71
CA GLN A 584 -16.88 12.06 -25.92
C GLN A 584 -15.47 11.57 -26.25
N ILE A 585 -14.90 12.08 -27.32
CA ILE A 585 -13.51 11.83 -27.72
C ILE A 585 -12.71 13.08 -27.36
N LYS A 586 -11.70 12.96 -26.49
CA LYS A 586 -10.76 14.05 -26.21
C LYS A 586 -9.70 14.09 -27.31
N GLY A 587 -9.86 15.01 -28.27
CA GLY A 587 -9.02 15.14 -29.44
C GLY A 587 -9.78 14.89 -30.76
N THR A 588 -9.05 14.67 -31.83
CA THR A 588 -9.62 14.56 -33.19
C THR A 588 -9.82 13.10 -33.65
N THR A 589 -9.07 12.16 -33.09
CA THR A 589 -9.10 10.73 -33.46
C THR A 589 -9.23 9.88 -32.21
N LEU A 590 -10.05 8.84 -32.30
CA LEU A 590 -10.23 7.87 -31.22
C LEU A 590 -9.00 6.96 -31.12
N LYS A 591 -8.48 6.79 -29.92
CA LYS A 591 -7.23 6.09 -29.63
C LYS A 591 -7.44 4.97 -28.62
N GLY A 592 -6.40 4.12 -28.46
CA GLY A 592 -6.32 3.09 -27.43
C GLY A 592 -6.90 1.73 -27.85
N PHE A 593 -7.31 1.56 -29.10
CA PHE A 593 -7.83 0.30 -29.62
C PHE A 593 -6.79 -0.49 -30.40
N THR A 594 -6.79 -1.80 -30.18
CA THR A 594 -6.07 -2.78 -30.99
C THR A 594 -7.00 -3.94 -31.37
N ILE A 595 -6.77 -4.54 -32.53
CA ILE A 595 -7.49 -5.73 -32.99
C ILE A 595 -6.52 -6.83 -33.44
N ALA A 596 -6.97 -8.09 -33.35
CA ALA A 596 -6.22 -9.25 -33.79
C ALA A 596 -7.08 -10.18 -34.66
N GLY A 597 -6.43 -10.84 -35.59
CA GLY A 597 -6.98 -11.88 -36.43
C GLY A 597 -6.69 -13.30 -35.93
N PRO A 598 -6.78 -14.32 -36.84
CA PRO A 598 -6.49 -15.72 -36.51
C PRO A 598 -5.05 -16.00 -36.05
N ASP A 599 -4.10 -15.13 -36.38
CA ASP A 599 -2.72 -15.18 -35.96
C ASP A 599 -2.51 -14.76 -34.50
N ARG A 600 -3.57 -14.16 -33.86
CA ARG A 600 -3.56 -13.62 -32.50
C ARG A 600 -2.55 -12.48 -32.28
N VAL A 601 -2.07 -11.86 -33.34
CA VAL A 601 -1.20 -10.70 -33.26
C VAL A 601 -2.06 -9.43 -33.23
N PHE A 602 -1.81 -8.57 -32.23
CA PHE A 602 -2.57 -7.31 -32.08
C PHE A 602 -1.94 -6.18 -32.89
N TYR A 603 -2.75 -5.51 -33.66
CA TYR A 603 -2.40 -4.34 -34.47
C TYR A 603 -3.23 -3.12 -34.04
N PRO A 604 -2.76 -1.89 -34.22
CA PRO A 604 -3.56 -0.70 -34.00
C PRO A 604 -4.83 -0.74 -34.85
N ALA A 605 -5.95 -0.39 -34.25
CA ALA A 605 -7.22 -0.28 -34.96
C ALA A 605 -7.58 1.18 -35.28
N GLU A 606 -8.09 1.41 -36.47
CA GLU A 606 -8.90 2.60 -36.76
C GLU A 606 -10.23 2.43 -36.06
N ALA A 607 -10.62 3.43 -35.25
CA ALA A 607 -11.82 3.39 -34.44
C ALA A 607 -12.71 4.60 -34.75
N MET A 608 -14.02 4.36 -34.91
CA MET A 608 -15.00 5.42 -35.10
C MET A 608 -16.27 5.15 -34.29
N VAL A 609 -16.88 6.21 -33.80
CA VAL A 609 -18.21 6.14 -33.17
C VAL A 609 -19.28 6.26 -34.28
N HIS A 610 -20.22 5.33 -34.31
CA HIS A 610 -21.34 5.34 -35.21
C HIS A 610 -22.58 4.69 -34.56
N ASP A 611 -23.67 5.42 -34.50
CA ASP A 611 -24.94 5.00 -33.90
C ASP A 611 -24.78 4.41 -32.47
N GLY A 612 -24.03 5.08 -31.60
CA GLY A 612 -23.80 4.65 -30.22
C GLY A 612 -22.88 3.43 -30.05
N LYS A 613 -22.27 2.96 -31.13
CA LYS A 613 -21.31 1.85 -31.18
C LYS A 613 -19.92 2.34 -31.56
N ILE A 614 -18.91 1.54 -31.28
CA ILE A 614 -17.56 1.76 -31.76
C ILE A 614 -17.23 0.71 -32.83
N ILE A 615 -16.90 1.19 -34.02
CA ILE A 615 -16.53 0.36 -35.15
C ILE A 615 -15.02 0.37 -35.29
N LEU A 616 -14.42 -0.82 -35.27
CA LEU A 616 -12.98 -1.04 -35.41
C LEU A 616 -12.66 -1.69 -36.75
N SER A 617 -11.55 -1.27 -37.37
CA SER A 617 -10.94 -1.91 -38.54
C SER A 617 -9.42 -1.72 -38.54
N SER A 618 -8.71 -2.58 -39.28
CA SER A 618 -7.28 -2.40 -39.55
C SER A 618 -6.95 -3.03 -40.91
N THR A 619 -6.08 -2.39 -41.67
CA THR A 619 -5.56 -2.95 -42.94
C THR A 619 -4.73 -4.21 -42.72
N GLU A 620 -4.11 -4.33 -41.55
CA GLU A 620 -3.29 -5.48 -41.17
C GLU A 620 -4.15 -6.69 -40.73
N VAL A 621 -5.47 -6.48 -40.43
CA VAL A 621 -6.35 -7.51 -39.89
C VAL A 621 -7.64 -7.62 -40.74
N PRO A 622 -7.58 -8.30 -41.89
CA PRO A 622 -8.74 -8.44 -42.76
C PRO A 622 -9.86 -9.33 -42.19
N ALA A 623 -9.57 -10.17 -41.20
CA ALA A 623 -10.53 -11.04 -40.53
C ALA A 623 -10.38 -10.90 -39.00
N PRO A 624 -10.96 -9.86 -38.35
CA PRO A 624 -10.81 -9.60 -36.94
C PRO A 624 -11.52 -10.69 -36.10
N LEU A 625 -10.88 -11.13 -35.02
CA LEU A 625 -11.42 -12.06 -34.02
C LEU A 625 -11.48 -11.46 -32.62
N ALA A 626 -10.57 -10.55 -32.29
CA ALA A 626 -10.48 -9.96 -30.97
C ALA A 626 -10.18 -8.47 -31.02
N ALA A 627 -10.62 -7.74 -30.01
CA ALA A 627 -10.33 -6.33 -29.79
C ALA A 627 -9.94 -6.07 -28.34
N ARG A 628 -9.07 -5.09 -28.13
CA ARG A 628 -8.68 -4.57 -26.82
C ARG A 628 -8.76 -3.06 -26.81
N TYR A 629 -9.16 -2.50 -25.66
CA TYR A 629 -9.13 -1.07 -25.39
C TYR A 629 -8.34 -0.80 -24.12
N GLY A 630 -7.37 0.13 -24.19
CA GLY A 630 -6.57 0.52 -23.03
C GLY A 630 -5.70 -0.62 -22.46
N TRP A 631 -5.36 -1.63 -23.29
CA TRP A 631 -4.62 -2.81 -22.86
C TRP A 631 -3.09 -2.55 -22.98
N ALA A 632 -2.56 -1.85 -21.99
CA ALA A 632 -1.13 -1.60 -21.81
C ALA A 632 -0.89 -1.12 -20.36
N ASP A 633 0.35 -1.04 -19.92
CA ASP A 633 0.70 -0.44 -18.63
C ASP A 633 0.30 1.04 -18.60
N ASN A 634 0.69 1.79 -19.63
CA ASN A 634 0.38 3.21 -19.83
C ASN A 634 -0.21 3.45 -21.23
N PRO A 635 -1.51 3.13 -21.45
CA PRO A 635 -2.14 3.30 -22.74
C PRO A 635 -2.51 4.75 -23.05
N ASP A 636 -2.35 5.18 -24.31
CA ASP A 636 -2.86 6.45 -24.81
C ASP A 636 -4.37 6.29 -25.15
N CYS A 637 -5.22 6.57 -24.16
CA CYS A 637 -6.68 6.41 -24.24
C CYS A 637 -7.40 7.76 -24.18
N ASN A 638 -8.44 7.93 -25.01
CA ASN A 638 -9.18 9.19 -25.06
C ASN A 638 -10.71 9.04 -25.24
N LEU A 639 -11.24 7.87 -24.94
CA LEU A 639 -12.69 7.61 -24.97
C LEU A 639 -13.32 7.88 -23.61
N TYR A 640 -14.33 8.73 -23.59
CA TYR A 640 -15.08 9.12 -22.40
C TYR A 640 -16.59 8.98 -22.64
N GLY A 641 -17.36 8.89 -21.59
CA GLY A 641 -18.79 9.15 -21.61
C GLY A 641 -19.07 10.66 -21.71
N GLU A 642 -20.28 11.05 -22.08
CA GLU A 642 -20.71 12.46 -22.10
C GLU A 642 -20.58 13.16 -20.74
N ASN A 643 -20.59 12.37 -19.65
CA ASN A 643 -20.33 12.83 -18.28
C ASN A 643 -18.86 13.17 -17.99
N GLY A 644 -17.97 13.02 -18.98
CA GLY A 644 -16.53 13.28 -18.88
C GLY A 644 -15.74 12.22 -18.09
N LEU A 645 -16.35 11.09 -17.74
CA LEU A 645 -15.65 9.96 -17.10
C LEU A 645 -15.03 9.05 -18.16
N PRO A 646 -13.81 8.50 -17.93
CA PRO A 646 -13.15 7.65 -18.91
C PRO A 646 -13.81 6.27 -18.99
N VAL A 647 -13.84 5.69 -20.19
CA VAL A 647 -14.25 4.30 -20.39
C VAL A 647 -13.19 3.37 -19.81
N ALA A 648 -13.63 2.37 -19.05
CA ALA A 648 -12.73 1.38 -18.48
C ALA A 648 -12.05 0.53 -19.55
N PRO A 649 -10.77 0.17 -19.41
CA PRO A 649 -10.08 -0.79 -20.27
C PRO A 649 -10.80 -2.14 -20.31
N PHE A 650 -10.76 -2.80 -21.45
CA PHE A 650 -11.33 -4.13 -21.64
C PHE A 650 -10.65 -4.91 -22.77
N ARG A 651 -10.90 -6.21 -22.82
CA ARG A 651 -10.59 -7.08 -23.96
C ARG A 651 -11.78 -8.01 -24.29
N THR A 652 -11.80 -8.51 -25.51
CA THR A 652 -12.80 -9.49 -26.00
C THR A 652 -12.24 -10.90 -26.09
N ASP A 653 -10.94 -11.07 -26.02
CA ASP A 653 -10.22 -12.34 -26.07
C ASP A 653 -10.04 -12.97 -24.68
N CYS A 654 -9.62 -14.22 -24.68
CA CYS A 654 -9.28 -14.98 -23.47
C CYS A 654 -7.90 -15.69 -23.58
N TRP A 655 -7.08 -15.30 -24.57
CA TRP A 655 -5.74 -15.85 -24.77
C TRP A 655 -4.65 -14.87 -24.39
#